data_800735cdbd78eb328205d6523b279e85
#
_entry.id   800735cdbd78eb328205d6523b279e85
#
_cell.length_a   1.000
_cell.length_b   1.000
_cell.length_c   1.000
_cell.angle_alpha   90.00
_cell.angle_beta   90.00
_cell.angle_gamma   90.00
#
_symmetry.space_group_name_H-M   'P 1'
#
loop_
_entity.id
_entity.type
_entity.pdbx_description
1 polymer ?
#
loop_
_entity_poly.entity_id
_entity_poly.type
_entity_poly.pdbx_seq_one_letter_code
_entity_poly.pdbx_strand_id
1 'polypeptide(L)'
;MMVTVLGNKAREGVFEVSWRLVAARLGFLLLILVSCRASLMAQAQNYEGRRIASIRFSPDAQPYPRSTLDQVVRLKPGEVLRLTEVSDAIQRLFETGRFVDVEVDAQPDGQNVALEFRTTPSWFAGRVEVQGVVDPPNQAQLVSATRLQPGEEFNQDYLLQSIMNLDAVLRRNGILSAKIEPRLVHDPKLQQVDIKFVIAQGPRAKLTEPIFNGEAKRTPQQLLATTHWRRFGGWLGYKPATDSRIQNGLDRIRNYYRTKEFLMARASLEKTEFDEKNNLVKPVLRIEAGPKVKIRADGFSQSALRRLVPVFEERTVDRDLLNEGVRNIRQNLQTSGYFDADVDFDMEQQANGEQLIQYNVQRGLRYKLAHLGIDGARFFSVATIRERLNTQPATLLRYRYGRYGKQLLDQDAQAVVELYKSNGFINVKVTTEVQKNWQGKPQTVAAFLHVEEGDQYIVGSLEVDGVNPKDLDAVRAALQSAEGQPYSPTAVLTDRDAILNYYFNAGFAGASVEYAVKPMEQPLKMALHFQIIESRRNFVRDVVISGLKTTNRKIVEERISLRKGDVLSQTEMTESQRRLYDLGIFARVGVSLQNPDGVEREKYVLYQFEEARKISVITGFGAQLARIGGGVTSLSSPAGSPGFSPRVSLGVNRSNFLGLGHSIGLRAQISSFQQKAALTYLAPQFIGNEKLSLTIAGLFDDSRDVRTFASRRWEGSIQLGQKLSKANSVQYRYSFRRVSVDPNTLKINAQLVPFLSQPVRIGSFSGTFIRDRRDDPVNSHRGTYNSADFGVALGAFGSETNFTRLLVRNSTYHRVAKDVILARTLLFGVMNRVLVGETTKDIPLPERFFAGGAASHRAFSDNQAGPRDSVTGFPLGGKAVLISGTELRFPLIGDLIGGVLFHDAGNVYSEINKVSLRYHQKNNSDFDYMVHSIGFGIRYKTPVGPVRVDLSYGTNAPRFVGFRGTRDELLFGGGQRIEQKINSFQFHFSLGQTF
;
A
#
# COMPACT_ATOMS: atom_id res chain seq x y z
N MET A 1 16.59 -6.84 -37.11
CA MET A 1 17.74 -7.58 -37.60
C MET A 1 17.81 -8.88 -36.84
N MET A 2 17.26 -9.90 -37.37
CA MET A 2 17.81 -11.26 -37.46
C MET A 2 16.76 -12.17 -38.08
N VAL A 3 17.06 -12.56 -39.27
CA VAL A 3 16.40 -13.60 -40.09
C VAL A 3 16.80 -14.95 -39.51
N THR A 4 15.86 -15.87 -39.41
CA THR A 4 16.21 -17.29 -39.50
C THR A 4 15.14 -18.05 -40.26
N VAL A 5 15.62 -18.63 -41.31
CA VAL A 5 15.05 -19.57 -42.30
C VAL A 5 14.96 -20.97 -41.68
N LEU A 6 13.89 -21.70 -41.97
CA LEU A 6 13.82 -23.18 -42.07
C LEU A 6 12.55 -23.47 -42.86
N GLY A 7 12.57 -24.01 -43.98
CA GLY A 7 13.23 -25.23 -44.45
C GLY A 7 12.19 -26.34 -44.67
N ASN A 8 11.69 -26.42 -45.90
CA ASN A 8 11.08 -27.48 -46.67
C ASN A 8 10.93 -28.87 -46.05
N LYS A 9 9.71 -29.44 -46.24
CA LYS A 9 9.60 -30.74 -46.98
C LYS A 9 8.19 -30.93 -47.58
N ALA A 10 8.25 -31.27 -48.81
CA ALA A 10 7.15 -31.47 -49.75
C ALA A 10 6.25 -32.69 -49.46
N ARG A 11 5.02 -32.63 -49.92
CA ARG A 11 4.37 -33.76 -50.67
C ARG A 11 3.44 -33.20 -51.73
N GLU A 12 3.72 -33.70 -52.91
CA GLU A 12 3.01 -33.43 -54.15
C GLU A 12 1.56 -33.93 -54.11
N GLY A 13 0.67 -33.13 -54.71
CA GLY A 13 -0.67 -33.50 -55.06
C GLY A 13 -1.18 -32.53 -56.15
N VAL A 14 -1.09 -32.94 -57.37
CA VAL A 14 -1.48 -32.29 -58.61
C VAL A 14 -2.85 -31.64 -58.55
N PHE A 15 -2.91 -30.33 -58.83
CA PHE A 15 -4.02 -29.67 -59.53
C PHE A 15 -3.41 -28.57 -60.43
N GLU A 16 -3.22 -28.85 -61.70
CA GLU A 16 -3.01 -27.86 -62.74
C GLU A 16 -4.28 -27.03 -62.91
N VAL A 17 -4.37 -25.88 -62.21
CA VAL A 17 -5.31 -24.83 -62.58
C VAL A 17 -4.54 -23.84 -63.44
N SER A 18 -4.94 -23.75 -64.72
CA SER A 18 -4.28 -22.95 -65.73
C SER A 18 -4.12 -21.49 -65.30
N TRP A 19 -2.90 -21.09 -65.01
CA TRP A 19 -2.47 -19.69 -64.65
C TRP A 19 -2.91 -18.63 -65.66
N ARG A 20 -3.24 -19.01 -66.92
CA ARG A 20 -3.73 -18.12 -67.99
C ARG A 20 -5.13 -17.61 -67.72
N LEU A 21 -6.01 -18.33 -67.03
CA LEU A 21 -7.36 -17.89 -66.69
C LEU A 21 -7.37 -16.97 -65.41
N VAL A 22 -6.46 -17.21 -64.50
CA VAL A 22 -6.31 -16.35 -63.26
C VAL A 22 -5.65 -15.02 -63.60
N ALA A 23 -4.64 -15.03 -64.49
CA ALA A 23 -4.00 -13.79 -64.96
C ALA A 23 -4.95 -12.93 -65.85
N ALA A 24 -5.78 -13.56 -66.69
CA ALA A 24 -6.78 -12.85 -67.48
C ALA A 24 -7.91 -12.26 -66.63
N ARG A 25 -8.34 -12.96 -65.52
CA ARG A 25 -9.34 -12.41 -64.57
C ARG A 25 -8.77 -11.32 -63.67
N LEU A 26 -7.51 -11.46 -63.23
CA LEU A 26 -6.81 -10.38 -62.46
C LEU A 26 -6.52 -9.17 -63.36
N GLY A 27 -6.11 -9.37 -64.59
CA GLY A 27 -5.92 -8.29 -65.56
C GLY A 27 -7.24 -7.57 -65.93
N PHE A 28 -8.34 -8.30 -66.01
CA PHE A 28 -9.66 -7.70 -66.23
C PHE A 28 -10.22 -6.96 -65.02
N LEU A 29 -9.99 -7.47 -63.83
CA LEU A 29 -10.31 -6.81 -62.56
C LEU A 29 -9.45 -5.55 -62.31
N LEU A 30 -8.16 -5.64 -62.67
CA LEU A 30 -7.26 -4.47 -62.62
C LEU A 30 -7.65 -3.40 -63.64
N LEU A 31 -8.08 -3.83 -64.83
CA LEU A 31 -8.57 -2.91 -65.93
C LEU A 31 -9.91 -2.25 -65.55
N ILE A 32 -10.79 -2.99 -64.86
CA ILE A 32 -12.05 -2.44 -64.30
C ILE A 32 -11.76 -1.48 -63.18
N LEU A 33 -10.81 -1.82 -62.26
CA LEU A 33 -10.39 -0.92 -61.18
C LEU A 33 -9.68 0.35 -61.69
N VAL A 34 -8.85 0.23 -62.70
CA VAL A 34 -8.19 1.39 -63.38
C VAL A 34 -9.18 2.21 -64.17
N SER A 35 -10.15 1.58 -64.89
CA SER A 35 -11.18 2.32 -65.62
C SER A 35 -12.20 2.98 -64.69
N CYS A 36 -12.56 2.38 -63.54
CA CYS A 36 -13.37 3.04 -62.51
C CYS A 36 -12.64 4.19 -61.87
N ARG A 37 -11.33 4.07 -61.59
CA ARG A 37 -10.54 5.22 -61.09
C ARG A 37 -10.37 6.32 -62.11
N ALA A 38 -10.19 5.96 -63.39
CA ALA A 38 -10.09 6.98 -64.48
C ALA A 38 -11.43 7.69 -64.68
N SER A 39 -12.55 6.99 -64.54
CA SER A 39 -13.89 7.62 -64.69
C SER A 39 -14.24 8.52 -63.50
N LEU A 40 -13.85 8.14 -62.28
CA LEU A 40 -14.01 9.00 -61.10
C LEU A 40 -13.13 10.25 -61.13
N MET A 41 -11.88 10.12 -61.62
CA MET A 41 -10.98 11.28 -61.78
C MET A 41 -11.45 12.18 -62.93
N ALA A 42 -12.03 11.66 -64.01
CA ALA A 42 -12.55 12.47 -65.09
C ALA A 42 -13.84 13.24 -64.72
N GLN A 43 -14.69 12.71 -63.83
CA GLN A 43 -15.85 13.43 -63.31
C GLN A 43 -15.44 14.59 -62.37
N ALA A 44 -14.41 14.40 -61.52
CA ALA A 44 -13.91 15.41 -60.63
C ALA A 44 -13.26 16.59 -61.37
N GLN A 45 -12.55 16.37 -62.46
CA GLN A 45 -11.96 17.41 -63.29
C GLN A 45 -12.99 18.31 -63.97
N ASN A 46 -14.21 17.86 -64.19
CA ASN A 46 -15.26 18.63 -64.81
C ASN A 46 -15.82 19.78 -63.99
N TYR A 47 -15.54 19.81 -62.67
CA TYR A 47 -16.02 20.86 -61.76
C TYR A 47 -14.90 21.82 -61.31
N GLU A 48 -13.64 21.51 -61.57
CA GLU A 48 -12.52 22.39 -61.23
C GLU A 48 -12.61 23.75 -61.94
N GLY A 49 -12.39 24.81 -61.20
CA GLY A 49 -12.51 26.18 -61.71
C GLY A 49 -13.92 26.78 -61.65
N ARG A 50 -14.97 26.00 -61.29
CA ARG A 50 -16.31 26.54 -61.05
C ARG A 50 -16.42 27.17 -59.67
N ARG A 51 -17.36 28.08 -59.44
CA ARG A 51 -17.60 28.65 -58.12
C ARG A 51 -18.44 27.70 -57.27
N ILE A 52 -18.11 27.61 -55.98
CA ILE A 52 -18.86 26.86 -54.98
C ILE A 52 -20.18 27.62 -54.70
N ALA A 53 -21.32 27.00 -54.97
CA ALA A 53 -22.65 27.57 -54.71
C ALA A 53 -23.03 27.40 -53.25
N SER A 54 -22.85 26.18 -52.72
CA SER A 54 -23.19 25.82 -51.30
C SER A 54 -22.33 24.66 -50.83
N ILE A 55 -22.19 24.57 -49.52
CA ILE A 55 -21.51 23.49 -48.82
C ILE A 55 -22.50 22.90 -47.82
N ARG A 56 -22.77 21.60 -47.94
CA ARG A 56 -23.66 20.86 -47.03
C ARG A 56 -22.90 19.70 -46.39
N PHE A 57 -23.38 19.27 -45.23
CA PHE A 57 -22.89 18.09 -44.54
C PHE A 57 -24.04 17.08 -44.45
N SER A 58 -23.76 15.83 -44.69
CA SER A 58 -24.68 14.71 -44.55
C SER A 58 -24.03 13.63 -43.68
N PRO A 59 -24.73 13.14 -42.62
CA PRO A 59 -26.05 13.53 -42.12
C PRO A 59 -26.06 14.95 -41.48
N ASP A 60 -27.25 15.53 -41.32
CA ASP A 60 -27.36 16.88 -40.69
C ASP A 60 -26.82 16.94 -39.27
N ALA A 61 -26.93 15.83 -38.50
CA ALA A 61 -26.37 15.72 -37.18
C ALA A 61 -24.85 15.43 -37.25
N GLN A 62 -24.05 16.44 -36.98
CA GLN A 62 -22.59 16.39 -37.03
C GLN A 62 -21.97 16.45 -35.65
N PRO A 63 -20.74 15.90 -35.44
CA PRO A 63 -20.00 15.96 -34.20
C PRO A 63 -19.66 17.38 -33.75
N TYR A 64 -19.52 18.28 -34.69
CA TYR A 64 -19.22 19.69 -34.47
C TYR A 64 -20.38 20.60 -34.88
N PRO A 65 -20.53 21.77 -34.22
CA PRO A 65 -21.39 22.84 -34.70
C PRO A 65 -20.96 23.30 -36.12
N ARG A 66 -21.90 23.78 -36.90
CA ARG A 66 -21.63 24.26 -38.26
C ARG A 66 -20.50 25.28 -38.35
N SER A 67 -20.43 26.21 -37.40
CA SER A 67 -19.38 27.21 -37.29
C SER A 67 -17.97 26.62 -37.14
N THR A 68 -17.84 25.52 -36.43
CA THR A 68 -16.57 24.79 -36.26
C THR A 68 -16.19 24.03 -37.52
N LEU A 69 -17.15 23.35 -38.15
CA LEU A 69 -16.94 22.65 -39.42
C LEU A 69 -16.46 23.61 -40.51
N ASP A 70 -17.07 24.81 -40.63
CA ASP A 70 -16.67 25.84 -41.60
C ASP A 70 -15.23 26.32 -41.32
N GLN A 71 -14.81 26.41 -40.08
CA GLN A 71 -13.42 26.75 -39.68
C GLN A 71 -12.42 25.64 -40.02
N VAL A 72 -12.82 24.37 -39.93
CA VAL A 72 -11.97 23.22 -40.23
C VAL A 72 -11.84 23.04 -41.74
N VAL A 73 -12.95 23.09 -42.45
CA VAL A 73 -13.00 22.88 -43.90
C VAL A 73 -12.32 24.04 -44.67
N ARG A 74 -12.51 25.27 -44.22
CA ARG A 74 -11.94 26.51 -44.77
C ARG A 74 -12.33 26.80 -46.25
N LEU A 75 -13.37 26.14 -46.77
CA LEU A 75 -13.97 26.44 -48.05
C LEU A 75 -15.18 27.34 -47.82
N LYS A 76 -15.40 28.30 -48.71
CA LYS A 76 -16.54 29.22 -48.62
C LYS A 76 -17.37 29.26 -49.91
N PRO A 77 -18.67 29.40 -49.79
CA PRO A 77 -19.51 29.72 -50.99
C PRO A 77 -19.00 30.97 -51.69
N GLY A 78 -18.95 30.93 -53.00
CA GLY A 78 -18.43 32.01 -53.89
C GLY A 78 -16.95 31.84 -54.29
N GLU A 79 -16.17 31.03 -53.60
CA GLU A 79 -14.77 30.72 -53.97
C GLU A 79 -14.73 29.77 -55.17
N VAL A 80 -13.60 29.78 -55.89
CA VAL A 80 -13.34 28.88 -57.02
C VAL A 80 -12.94 27.50 -56.48
N LEU A 81 -13.63 26.46 -56.93
CA LEU A 81 -13.33 25.10 -56.54
C LEU A 81 -11.96 24.66 -57.09
N ARG A 82 -11.10 24.21 -56.16
CA ARG A 82 -9.80 23.56 -56.42
C ARG A 82 -9.80 22.19 -55.73
N LEU A 83 -9.51 21.14 -56.47
CA LEU A 83 -9.48 19.78 -55.94
C LEU A 83 -8.46 19.60 -54.79
N THR A 84 -7.35 20.32 -54.86
CA THR A 84 -6.35 20.33 -53.80
C THR A 84 -6.92 20.87 -52.48
N GLU A 85 -7.68 21.95 -52.52
CA GLU A 85 -8.32 22.55 -51.34
C GLU A 85 -9.40 21.64 -50.74
N VAL A 86 -10.11 20.87 -51.55
CA VAL A 86 -11.07 19.86 -51.12
C VAL A 86 -10.33 18.70 -50.43
N SER A 87 -9.23 18.22 -51.03
CA SER A 87 -8.39 17.18 -50.43
C SER A 87 -7.84 17.62 -49.09
N ASP A 88 -7.34 18.85 -48.99
CA ASP A 88 -6.85 19.42 -47.72
C ASP A 88 -7.98 19.57 -46.69
N ALA A 89 -9.20 19.89 -47.13
CA ALA A 89 -10.36 19.97 -46.25
C ALA A 89 -10.74 18.57 -45.71
N ILE A 90 -10.74 17.53 -46.54
CA ILE A 90 -10.94 16.14 -46.12
C ILE A 90 -9.85 15.76 -45.11
N GLN A 91 -8.59 16.03 -45.42
CA GLN A 91 -7.49 15.69 -44.52
C GLN A 91 -7.64 16.40 -43.17
N ARG A 92 -7.97 17.69 -43.15
CA ARG A 92 -8.21 18.43 -41.89
C ARG A 92 -9.37 17.86 -41.07
N LEU A 93 -10.44 17.38 -41.73
CA LEU A 93 -11.54 16.69 -41.04
C LEU A 93 -11.08 15.37 -40.41
N PHE A 94 -10.32 14.54 -41.14
CA PHE A 94 -9.71 13.31 -40.60
C PHE A 94 -8.76 13.58 -39.46
N GLU A 95 -7.92 14.60 -39.56
CA GLU A 95 -6.97 14.98 -38.49
C GLU A 95 -7.68 15.31 -37.19
N THR A 96 -8.98 15.68 -37.19
CA THR A 96 -9.72 15.86 -35.94
C THR A 96 -9.92 14.57 -35.18
N GLY A 97 -9.80 13.40 -35.82
CA GLY A 97 -10.08 12.07 -35.22
C GLY A 97 -11.58 11.86 -34.91
N ARG A 98 -12.47 12.75 -35.37
CA ARG A 98 -13.92 12.68 -35.11
C ARG A 98 -14.73 12.01 -36.24
N PHE A 99 -14.06 11.64 -37.31
CA PHE A 99 -14.66 11.04 -38.49
C PHE A 99 -13.88 9.79 -38.90
N VAL A 100 -14.63 8.70 -39.14
CA VAL A 100 -14.08 7.43 -39.68
C VAL A 100 -13.95 7.54 -41.17
N ASP A 101 -14.91 8.23 -41.81
CA ASP A 101 -14.95 8.39 -43.24
C ASP A 101 -15.49 9.76 -43.64
N VAL A 102 -14.92 10.36 -44.69
CA VAL A 102 -15.32 11.65 -45.24
C VAL A 102 -15.23 11.57 -46.76
N GLU A 103 -16.37 11.59 -47.41
CA GLU A 103 -16.51 11.67 -48.87
C GLU A 103 -17.05 13.05 -49.26
N VAL A 104 -16.63 13.57 -50.38
CA VAL A 104 -17.17 14.82 -50.94
C VAL A 104 -17.80 14.56 -52.29
N ASP A 105 -19.08 14.79 -52.34
CA ASP A 105 -19.85 14.74 -53.61
C ASP A 105 -20.05 16.14 -54.15
N ALA A 106 -19.87 16.29 -55.45
CA ALA A 106 -20.00 17.55 -56.15
C ALA A 106 -21.19 17.48 -57.15
N GLN A 107 -22.19 18.30 -56.93
CA GLN A 107 -23.39 18.33 -57.76
C GLN A 107 -23.47 19.64 -58.53
N PRO A 108 -23.87 19.61 -59.84
CA PRO A 108 -23.98 20.83 -60.62
C PRO A 108 -25.15 21.70 -60.13
N ASP A 109 -24.89 22.97 -59.90
CA ASP A 109 -25.90 23.99 -59.56
C ASP A 109 -25.79 25.15 -60.53
N GLY A 110 -26.40 24.96 -61.72
CA GLY A 110 -26.25 25.88 -62.88
C GLY A 110 -24.82 25.95 -63.38
N GLN A 111 -24.21 27.15 -63.35
CA GLN A 111 -22.79 27.37 -63.68
C GLN A 111 -21.86 27.10 -62.49
N ASN A 112 -22.42 26.91 -61.28
CA ASN A 112 -21.68 26.68 -60.05
C ASN A 112 -21.73 25.21 -59.67
N VAL A 113 -21.15 24.86 -58.50
CA VAL A 113 -21.14 23.52 -57.93
C VAL A 113 -21.54 23.55 -56.46
N ALA A 114 -22.44 22.68 -56.06
CA ALA A 114 -22.78 22.41 -54.68
C ALA A 114 -21.91 21.25 -54.16
N LEU A 115 -21.26 21.41 -53.00
CA LEU A 115 -20.47 20.38 -52.36
C LEU A 115 -21.26 19.77 -51.19
N GLU A 116 -21.34 18.47 -51.17
CA GLU A 116 -21.89 17.68 -50.05
C GLU A 116 -20.81 16.85 -49.43
N PHE A 117 -20.47 17.18 -48.19
CA PHE A 117 -19.56 16.37 -47.35
C PHE A 117 -20.37 15.28 -46.67
N ARG A 118 -20.21 14.04 -47.13
CA ARG A 118 -20.78 12.86 -46.50
C ARG A 118 -19.79 12.36 -45.47
N THR A 119 -20.21 12.38 -44.21
CA THR A 119 -19.30 12.08 -43.08
C THR A 119 -19.85 10.92 -42.29
N THR A 120 -18.94 10.02 -41.89
CA THR A 120 -19.22 8.97 -40.91
C THR A 120 -18.51 9.31 -39.60
N PRO A 121 -19.24 9.57 -38.50
CA PRO A 121 -18.63 9.95 -37.24
C PRO A 121 -17.87 8.79 -36.60
N SER A 122 -16.71 9.07 -36.00
CA SER A 122 -16.02 8.15 -35.08
C SER A 122 -16.82 8.01 -33.80
N TRP A 123 -16.78 6.84 -33.22
CA TRP A 123 -17.35 6.56 -31.93
C TRP A 123 -16.25 6.26 -30.91
N PHE A 124 -16.42 6.69 -29.67
CA PHE A 124 -15.45 6.47 -28.58
C PHE A 124 -16.09 5.63 -27.48
N ALA A 125 -15.31 4.72 -26.90
CA ALA A 125 -15.78 3.91 -25.80
C ALA A 125 -16.17 4.80 -24.61
N GLY A 126 -17.40 4.68 -24.18
CA GLY A 126 -17.93 5.30 -22.97
C GLY A 126 -17.78 4.38 -21.75
N ARG A 127 -18.88 4.23 -21.02
CA ARG A 127 -18.91 3.34 -19.88
C ARG A 127 -18.99 1.87 -20.33
N VAL A 128 -18.11 1.02 -19.76
CA VAL A 128 -18.13 -0.42 -19.95
C VAL A 128 -18.66 -1.11 -18.69
N GLU A 129 -19.75 -1.87 -18.84
CA GLU A 129 -20.35 -2.66 -17.76
C GLU A 129 -20.47 -4.13 -18.16
N VAL A 130 -20.27 -5.03 -17.19
CA VAL A 130 -20.53 -6.47 -17.36
C VAL A 130 -21.52 -6.91 -16.27
N GLN A 131 -22.60 -7.57 -16.65
CA GLN A 131 -23.67 -8.01 -15.74
C GLN A 131 -24.03 -9.49 -15.96
N GLY A 132 -24.64 -10.12 -14.95
CA GLY A 132 -25.17 -11.49 -15.06
C GLY A 132 -24.20 -12.59 -14.60
N VAL A 133 -23.04 -12.24 -14.03
CA VAL A 133 -22.07 -13.22 -13.51
C VAL A 133 -22.01 -13.15 -11.99
N VAL A 134 -22.05 -14.31 -11.35
CA VAL A 134 -21.88 -14.47 -9.90
C VAL A 134 -20.39 -14.65 -9.59
N ASP A 135 -19.90 -13.82 -8.66
CA ASP A 135 -18.51 -13.83 -8.20
C ASP A 135 -18.01 -15.24 -7.76
N PRO A 136 -16.78 -15.66 -8.08
CA PRO A 136 -15.83 -15.12 -9.04
C PRO A 136 -16.14 -15.49 -10.51
N PRO A 137 -15.66 -14.78 -11.55
CA PRO A 137 -14.87 -13.55 -11.49
C PRO A 137 -15.71 -12.35 -11.08
N ASN A 138 -15.10 -11.37 -10.41
CA ASN A 138 -15.81 -10.16 -10.04
C ASN A 138 -15.99 -9.19 -11.22
N GLN A 139 -16.88 -8.21 -11.05
CA GLN A 139 -17.20 -7.25 -12.11
C GLN A 139 -15.97 -6.49 -12.63
N ALA A 140 -15.05 -6.08 -11.75
CA ALA A 140 -13.84 -5.36 -12.15
C ALA A 140 -12.91 -6.21 -13.01
N GLN A 141 -12.76 -7.49 -12.69
CA GLN A 141 -11.97 -8.44 -13.49
C GLN A 141 -12.59 -8.64 -14.88
N LEU A 142 -13.91 -8.71 -14.98
CA LEU A 142 -14.60 -8.84 -16.25
C LEU A 142 -14.48 -7.57 -17.09
N VAL A 143 -14.68 -6.38 -16.49
CA VAL A 143 -14.50 -5.12 -17.20
C VAL A 143 -13.06 -4.95 -17.69
N SER A 144 -12.07 -5.25 -16.86
CA SER A 144 -10.67 -5.20 -17.27
C SER A 144 -10.34 -6.18 -18.39
N ALA A 145 -11.01 -7.35 -18.42
CA ALA A 145 -10.80 -8.35 -19.46
C ALA A 145 -11.28 -7.89 -20.85
N THR A 146 -12.24 -6.97 -20.93
CA THR A 146 -12.71 -6.43 -22.21
C THR A 146 -11.61 -5.67 -22.95
N ARG A 147 -10.62 -5.11 -22.22
CA ARG A 147 -9.57 -4.21 -22.72
C ARG A 147 -10.08 -2.93 -23.39
N LEU A 148 -11.36 -2.63 -23.26
CA LEU A 148 -11.93 -1.36 -23.72
C LEU A 148 -11.60 -0.26 -22.71
N GLN A 149 -10.93 0.78 -23.16
CA GLN A 149 -10.61 1.94 -22.32
C GLN A 149 -11.54 3.10 -22.66
N PRO A 150 -12.13 3.76 -21.67
CA PRO A 150 -12.97 4.92 -21.92
C PRO A 150 -12.21 6.04 -22.64
N GLY A 151 -12.82 6.59 -23.69
CA GLY A 151 -12.25 7.66 -24.49
C GLY A 151 -11.45 7.22 -25.71
N GLU A 152 -11.04 5.95 -25.80
CA GLU A 152 -10.42 5.39 -27.01
C GLU A 152 -11.45 5.17 -28.13
N GLU A 153 -10.98 5.18 -29.37
CA GLU A 153 -11.82 4.88 -30.52
C GLU A 153 -12.45 3.49 -30.37
N PHE A 154 -13.72 3.39 -30.72
CA PHE A 154 -14.51 2.15 -30.66
C PHE A 154 -14.93 1.72 -32.06
N ASN A 155 -14.66 0.46 -32.41
CA ASN A 155 -15.09 -0.20 -33.61
C ASN A 155 -15.61 -1.61 -33.35
N GLN A 156 -16.14 -2.26 -34.39
CA GLN A 156 -16.71 -3.61 -34.31
C GLN A 156 -15.66 -4.68 -33.94
N ASP A 157 -14.42 -4.51 -34.39
CA ASP A 157 -13.35 -5.48 -34.16
C ASP A 157 -12.96 -5.49 -32.66
N TYR A 158 -12.89 -4.31 -32.04
CA TYR A 158 -12.65 -4.21 -30.59
C TYR A 158 -13.79 -4.83 -29.77
N LEU A 159 -15.05 -4.71 -30.23
CA LEU A 159 -16.18 -5.38 -29.58
C LEU A 159 -16.06 -6.91 -29.65
N LEU A 160 -15.76 -7.45 -30.82
CA LEU A 160 -15.57 -8.89 -31.02
C LEU A 160 -14.40 -9.42 -30.15
N GLN A 161 -13.28 -8.71 -30.15
CA GLN A 161 -12.14 -9.06 -29.32
C GLN A 161 -12.49 -9.04 -27.82
N SER A 162 -13.31 -8.08 -27.40
CA SER A 162 -13.78 -7.97 -26.01
C SER A 162 -14.65 -9.17 -25.61
N ILE A 163 -15.53 -9.62 -26.52
CA ILE A 163 -16.37 -10.81 -26.29
C ILE A 163 -15.49 -12.05 -26.14
N MET A 164 -14.48 -12.23 -27.02
CA MET A 164 -13.53 -13.33 -26.93
C MET A 164 -12.73 -13.32 -25.62
N ASN A 165 -12.28 -12.15 -25.20
CA ASN A 165 -11.57 -11.99 -23.94
C ASN A 165 -12.45 -12.31 -22.72
N LEU A 166 -13.71 -11.87 -22.72
CA LEU A 166 -14.69 -12.21 -21.69
C LEU A 166 -14.97 -13.72 -21.65
N ASP A 167 -15.21 -14.37 -22.80
CA ASP A 167 -15.41 -15.82 -22.86
C ASP A 167 -14.21 -16.58 -22.29
N ALA A 168 -12.98 -16.16 -22.63
CA ALA A 168 -11.77 -16.76 -22.09
C ALA A 168 -11.70 -16.66 -20.54
N VAL A 169 -12.05 -15.50 -19.97
CA VAL A 169 -12.08 -15.34 -18.51
C VAL A 169 -13.20 -16.18 -17.86
N LEU A 170 -14.36 -16.26 -18.47
CA LEU A 170 -15.46 -17.09 -17.98
C LEU A 170 -15.08 -18.57 -17.99
N ARG A 171 -14.49 -19.07 -19.08
CA ARG A 171 -13.99 -20.45 -19.21
C ARG A 171 -12.97 -20.78 -18.13
N ARG A 172 -12.00 -19.89 -17.89
CA ARG A 172 -11.01 -20.04 -16.80
C ARG A 172 -11.66 -20.17 -15.41
N ASN A 173 -12.85 -19.62 -15.24
CA ASN A 173 -13.62 -19.71 -14.01
C ASN A 173 -14.66 -20.87 -14.01
N GLY A 174 -14.59 -21.77 -14.99
CA GLY A 174 -15.44 -22.96 -15.08
C GLY A 174 -16.84 -22.67 -15.59
N ILE A 175 -17.04 -21.56 -16.26
CA ILE A 175 -18.29 -21.16 -16.90
C ILE A 175 -18.10 -21.39 -18.42
N LEU A 176 -18.49 -22.57 -18.92
CA LEU A 176 -18.15 -23.03 -20.25
C LEU A 176 -19.28 -22.81 -21.27
N SER A 177 -20.50 -22.63 -20.80
CA SER A 177 -21.71 -22.46 -21.63
C SER A 177 -22.33 -21.06 -21.50
N ALA A 178 -21.52 -20.05 -21.18
CA ALA A 178 -21.99 -18.68 -21.07
C ALA A 178 -22.39 -18.13 -22.44
N LYS A 179 -23.48 -17.36 -22.48
CA LYS A 179 -23.85 -16.54 -23.65
C LYS A 179 -23.61 -15.08 -23.30
N ILE A 180 -22.88 -14.38 -24.18
CA ILE A 180 -22.51 -12.98 -24.00
C ILE A 180 -23.24 -12.16 -25.04
N GLU A 181 -24.10 -11.26 -24.59
CA GLU A 181 -24.84 -10.35 -25.47
C GLU A 181 -24.39 -8.90 -25.20
N PRO A 182 -23.73 -8.25 -26.15
CA PRO A 182 -23.41 -6.84 -26.06
C PRO A 182 -24.65 -5.98 -26.31
N ARG A 183 -24.84 -4.98 -25.46
CA ARG A 183 -25.84 -3.91 -25.69
C ARG A 183 -25.11 -2.60 -25.79
N LEU A 184 -25.28 -1.92 -26.89
CA LEU A 184 -24.63 -0.65 -27.19
C LEU A 184 -25.67 0.47 -27.08
N VAL A 185 -25.30 1.51 -26.35
CA VAL A 185 -26.11 2.73 -26.22
C VAL A 185 -25.26 3.89 -26.74
N HIS A 186 -25.67 4.43 -27.88
CA HIS A 186 -24.96 5.53 -28.51
C HIS A 186 -25.43 6.86 -27.94
N ASP A 187 -24.51 7.73 -27.57
CA ASP A 187 -24.75 9.14 -27.26
C ASP A 187 -24.15 10.02 -28.39
N PRO A 188 -24.97 10.52 -29.30
CA PRO A 188 -24.48 11.32 -30.44
C PRO A 188 -23.87 12.67 -30.01
N LYS A 189 -24.30 13.23 -28.88
CA LYS A 189 -23.80 14.52 -28.39
C LYS A 189 -22.36 14.43 -27.93
N LEU A 190 -22.02 13.31 -27.30
CA LEU A 190 -20.68 13.03 -26.81
C LEU A 190 -19.85 12.16 -27.75
N GLN A 191 -20.45 11.65 -28.85
CA GLN A 191 -19.87 10.61 -29.72
C GLN A 191 -19.38 9.39 -28.89
N GLN A 192 -20.11 9.01 -27.86
CA GLN A 192 -19.77 7.89 -26.99
C GLN A 192 -20.70 6.71 -27.21
N VAL A 193 -20.13 5.51 -27.00
CA VAL A 193 -20.87 4.26 -26.96
C VAL A 193 -20.72 3.65 -25.59
N ASP A 194 -21.78 3.67 -24.80
CA ASP A 194 -21.85 2.90 -23.57
C ASP A 194 -22.06 1.43 -23.89
N ILE A 195 -21.18 0.56 -23.41
CA ILE A 195 -21.11 -0.85 -23.75
C ILE A 195 -21.49 -1.68 -22.54
N LYS A 196 -22.57 -2.43 -22.65
CA LYS A 196 -23.06 -3.28 -21.59
C LYS A 196 -23.08 -4.73 -22.04
N PHE A 197 -22.20 -5.56 -21.50
CA PHE A 197 -22.23 -7.00 -21.73
C PHE A 197 -23.20 -7.66 -20.75
N VAL A 198 -24.27 -8.26 -21.27
CA VAL A 198 -25.21 -9.07 -20.50
C VAL A 198 -24.84 -10.52 -20.68
N ILE A 199 -24.48 -11.19 -19.59
CA ILE A 199 -23.98 -12.55 -19.60
C ILE A 199 -25.02 -13.48 -18.97
N ALA A 200 -25.54 -14.42 -19.76
CA ALA A 200 -26.27 -15.55 -19.24
C ALA A 200 -25.24 -16.64 -18.85
N GLN A 201 -24.85 -16.63 -17.56
CA GLN A 201 -23.71 -17.41 -17.07
C GLN A 201 -23.89 -18.93 -17.24
N GLY A 202 -25.10 -19.47 -17.07
CA GLY A 202 -25.31 -20.91 -16.95
C GLY A 202 -24.71 -21.53 -15.67
N PRO A 203 -24.81 -22.83 -15.46
CA PRO A 203 -24.23 -23.52 -14.31
C PRO A 203 -22.71 -23.67 -14.50
N ARG A 204 -21.95 -23.57 -13.40
CA ARG A 204 -20.51 -23.85 -13.42
C ARG A 204 -20.26 -25.34 -13.60
N ALA A 205 -19.37 -25.67 -14.52
CA ALA A 205 -18.92 -27.03 -14.74
C ALA A 205 -18.21 -27.58 -13.48
N LYS A 206 -18.38 -28.86 -13.20
CA LYS A 206 -17.71 -29.56 -12.09
C LYS A 206 -16.59 -30.43 -12.63
N LEU A 207 -15.54 -30.61 -11.84
CA LEU A 207 -14.52 -31.59 -12.14
C LEU A 207 -15.07 -33.02 -12.08
N THR A 208 -14.42 -33.92 -12.77
CA THR A 208 -14.63 -35.38 -12.59
C THR A 208 -13.29 -36.05 -12.27
N GLU A 209 -13.28 -37.37 -12.25
CA GLU A 209 -12.07 -38.15 -12.01
C GLU A 209 -11.06 -37.91 -13.14
N PRO A 210 -9.86 -37.42 -12.81
CA PRO A 210 -8.84 -37.11 -13.83
C PRO A 210 -8.21 -38.36 -14.42
N ILE A 211 -7.70 -38.25 -15.63
CA ILE A 211 -6.79 -39.23 -16.21
C ILE A 211 -5.35 -38.82 -15.89
N PHE A 212 -4.55 -39.76 -15.44
CA PHE A 212 -3.12 -39.58 -15.18
C PHE A 212 -2.29 -40.32 -16.22
N ASN A 213 -1.55 -39.60 -17.05
CA ASN A 213 -0.62 -40.12 -18.05
C ASN A 213 0.82 -39.97 -17.58
N GLY A 214 1.74 -40.77 -18.11
CA GLY A 214 3.17 -40.67 -17.81
C GLY A 214 3.63 -41.55 -16.64
N GLU A 215 4.87 -41.36 -16.20
CA GLU A 215 5.50 -42.17 -15.14
C GLU A 215 5.25 -41.53 -13.74
N ALA A 216 4.10 -41.79 -13.16
CA ALA A 216 3.72 -41.19 -11.91
C ALA A 216 4.39 -41.80 -10.67
N LYS A 217 4.87 -43.06 -10.70
CA LYS A 217 5.42 -43.80 -9.54
C LYS A 217 4.52 -43.82 -8.30
N ARG A 218 3.24 -43.48 -8.45
CA ARG A 218 2.18 -43.37 -7.43
C ARG A 218 0.83 -43.82 -8.00
N THR A 219 -0.05 -44.29 -7.14
CA THR A 219 -1.39 -44.70 -7.58
C THR A 219 -2.28 -43.50 -7.92
N PRO A 220 -3.15 -43.64 -8.93
CA PRO A 220 -4.12 -42.60 -9.29
C PRO A 220 -4.96 -42.09 -8.11
N GLN A 221 -5.33 -43.00 -7.20
CA GLN A 221 -6.11 -42.66 -6.00
C GLN A 221 -5.34 -41.73 -5.03
N GLN A 222 -4.03 -41.99 -4.81
CA GLN A 222 -3.16 -41.13 -4.00
C GLN A 222 -3.00 -39.75 -4.62
N LEU A 223 -2.81 -39.69 -5.93
CA LEU A 223 -2.69 -38.42 -6.64
C LEU A 223 -4.00 -37.64 -6.60
N LEU A 224 -5.13 -38.28 -6.82
CA LEU A 224 -6.43 -37.62 -6.73
C LEU A 224 -6.71 -37.11 -5.32
N ALA A 225 -6.40 -37.87 -4.28
CA ALA A 225 -6.54 -37.41 -2.90
C ALA A 225 -5.72 -36.13 -2.63
N THR A 226 -4.53 -36.06 -3.20
CA THR A 226 -3.63 -34.90 -3.06
C THR A 226 -4.18 -33.64 -3.71
N THR A 227 -4.97 -33.73 -4.78
CA THR A 227 -5.53 -32.56 -5.46
C THR A 227 -6.54 -31.79 -4.62
N HIS A 228 -7.19 -32.46 -3.66
CA HIS A 228 -8.34 -31.95 -2.90
C HIS A 228 -9.50 -31.47 -3.79
N TRP A 229 -9.73 -32.09 -4.93
CA TRP A 229 -10.83 -31.77 -5.84
C TRP A 229 -12.16 -32.32 -5.36
N ARG A 230 -12.15 -33.38 -4.56
CA ARG A 230 -13.35 -33.95 -3.92
C ARG A 230 -13.82 -33.09 -2.74
N ARG A 231 -15.15 -33.04 -2.50
CA ARG A 231 -15.74 -32.43 -1.34
C ARG A 231 -15.99 -33.49 -0.26
N PHE A 232 -15.59 -33.22 0.99
CA PHE A 232 -15.75 -34.13 2.12
C PHE A 232 -15.35 -35.59 1.79
N GLY A 233 -14.15 -35.79 1.27
CA GLY A 233 -13.64 -37.09 0.88
C GLY A 233 -14.32 -37.77 -0.34
N GLY A 234 -15.23 -37.06 -1.01
CA GLY A 234 -15.97 -37.53 -2.19
C GLY A 234 -17.47 -37.68 -1.98
N TRP A 235 -17.94 -37.65 -0.74
CA TRP A 235 -19.38 -37.82 -0.40
C TRP A 235 -20.29 -36.72 -1.00
N LEU A 236 -19.79 -35.50 -1.17
CA LEU A 236 -20.50 -34.38 -1.80
C LEU A 236 -20.00 -34.09 -3.25
N GLY A 237 -19.42 -35.09 -3.92
CA GLY A 237 -18.95 -34.99 -5.28
C GLY A 237 -17.70 -34.09 -5.46
N TYR A 238 -17.55 -33.53 -6.65
CA TYR A 238 -16.39 -32.74 -7.03
C TYR A 238 -16.65 -31.22 -6.95
N LYS A 239 -15.59 -30.47 -6.83
CA LYS A 239 -15.58 -29.00 -6.83
C LYS A 239 -15.75 -28.43 -8.25
N PRO A 240 -16.15 -27.17 -8.43
CA PRO A 240 -16.22 -26.51 -9.75
C PRO A 240 -14.88 -26.55 -10.49
N ALA A 241 -14.93 -26.72 -11.81
CA ALA A 241 -13.77 -26.83 -12.69
C ALA A 241 -13.23 -25.42 -13.06
N THR A 242 -12.44 -24.80 -12.20
CA THR A 242 -11.75 -23.55 -12.52
C THR A 242 -10.28 -23.79 -12.81
N ASP A 243 -9.69 -23.01 -13.72
CA ASP A 243 -8.25 -23.13 -14.04
C ASP A 243 -7.39 -22.99 -12.77
N SER A 244 -7.73 -22.01 -11.91
CA SER A 244 -7.05 -21.84 -10.64
C SER A 244 -7.10 -23.12 -9.76
N ARG A 245 -8.23 -23.83 -9.76
CA ARG A 245 -8.36 -25.06 -8.98
C ARG A 245 -7.58 -26.23 -9.61
N ILE A 246 -7.56 -26.31 -10.92
CA ILE A 246 -6.75 -27.29 -11.65
C ILE A 246 -5.28 -27.02 -11.37
N GLN A 247 -4.82 -25.77 -11.53
CA GLN A 247 -3.42 -25.40 -11.25
C GLN A 247 -3.05 -25.63 -9.78
N ASN A 248 -3.90 -25.24 -8.83
CA ASN A 248 -3.70 -25.53 -7.41
C ASN A 248 -3.64 -27.05 -7.12
N GLY A 249 -4.38 -27.85 -7.85
CA GLY A 249 -4.30 -29.32 -7.77
C GLY A 249 -2.96 -29.84 -8.27
N LEU A 250 -2.51 -29.37 -9.42
CA LEU A 250 -1.19 -29.68 -9.98
C LEU A 250 -0.06 -29.24 -9.03
N ASP A 251 -0.20 -28.03 -8.44
CA ASP A 251 0.76 -27.54 -7.46
C ASP A 251 0.82 -28.41 -6.21
N ARG A 252 -0.30 -28.92 -5.75
CA ARG A 252 -0.33 -29.86 -4.64
C ARG A 252 0.33 -31.20 -4.99
N ILE A 253 0.10 -31.70 -6.21
CA ILE A 253 0.78 -32.91 -6.71
C ILE A 253 2.29 -32.65 -6.74
N ARG A 254 2.76 -31.53 -7.32
CA ARG A 254 4.18 -31.14 -7.34
C ARG A 254 4.73 -31.05 -5.92
N ASN A 255 4.01 -30.40 -5.00
CA ASN A 255 4.40 -30.30 -3.59
C ASN A 255 4.46 -31.68 -2.89
N TYR A 256 3.51 -32.55 -3.17
CA TYR A 256 3.52 -33.92 -2.66
C TYR A 256 4.79 -34.66 -3.10
N TYR A 257 5.14 -34.61 -4.38
CA TYR A 257 6.37 -35.19 -4.88
C TYR A 257 7.60 -34.55 -4.23
N ARG A 258 7.63 -33.22 -4.10
CA ARG A 258 8.71 -32.48 -3.43
C ARG A 258 8.94 -32.94 -1.99
N THR A 259 7.86 -33.14 -1.21
CA THR A 259 7.98 -33.64 0.17
C THR A 259 8.53 -35.07 0.23
N LYS A 260 8.48 -35.80 -0.88
CA LYS A 260 9.02 -37.15 -1.07
C LYS A 260 10.36 -37.15 -1.80
N GLU A 261 11.02 -36.00 -1.90
CA GLU A 261 12.36 -35.78 -2.50
C GLU A 261 12.40 -35.92 -4.03
N PHE A 262 11.25 -35.95 -4.71
CA PHE A 262 11.19 -35.91 -6.17
C PHE A 262 11.16 -34.46 -6.65
N LEU A 263 12.27 -33.73 -6.56
CA LEU A 263 12.34 -32.29 -6.84
C LEU A 263 12.28 -31.96 -8.34
N MET A 264 12.49 -32.92 -9.20
CA MET A 264 12.39 -32.80 -10.66
C MET A 264 11.01 -33.23 -11.19
N ALA A 265 10.06 -33.56 -10.30
CA ALA A 265 8.74 -34.01 -10.71
C ALA A 265 8.00 -32.90 -11.47
N ARG A 266 7.47 -33.26 -12.63
CA ARG A 266 6.63 -32.41 -13.47
C ARG A 266 5.19 -32.90 -13.42
N ALA A 267 4.28 -31.98 -13.25
CA ALA A 267 2.85 -32.22 -13.35
C ALA A 267 2.25 -31.11 -14.18
N SER A 268 1.65 -31.42 -15.29
CA SER A 268 1.04 -30.46 -16.22
C SER A 268 -0.34 -30.92 -16.65
N LEU A 269 -1.17 -29.96 -17.01
CA LEU A 269 -2.44 -30.22 -17.67
C LEU A 269 -2.13 -30.50 -19.15
N GLU A 270 -2.49 -31.67 -19.65
CA GLU A 270 -2.34 -32.02 -21.05
C GLU A 270 -3.52 -31.51 -21.87
N LYS A 271 -4.73 -31.77 -21.40
CA LYS A 271 -5.99 -31.25 -21.97
C LYS A 271 -7.12 -31.36 -20.95
N THR A 272 -8.23 -30.69 -21.24
CA THR A 272 -9.50 -30.86 -20.52
C THR A 272 -10.53 -31.36 -21.49
N GLU A 273 -11.25 -32.42 -21.11
CA GLU A 273 -12.38 -32.96 -21.87
C GLU A 273 -13.67 -32.46 -21.22
N PHE A 274 -14.51 -31.77 -21.97
CA PHE A 274 -15.76 -31.22 -21.51
C PHE A 274 -16.95 -32.06 -21.99
N ASP A 275 -17.72 -32.57 -21.04
CA ASP A 275 -19.01 -33.23 -21.29
C ASP A 275 -20.13 -32.19 -21.12
N GLU A 276 -20.61 -31.68 -22.24
CA GLU A 276 -21.65 -30.64 -22.30
C GLU A 276 -22.97 -31.11 -21.71
N LYS A 277 -23.37 -32.39 -21.91
CA LYS A 277 -24.63 -32.92 -21.42
C LYS A 277 -24.72 -32.94 -19.89
N ASN A 278 -23.63 -33.31 -19.23
CA ASN A 278 -23.56 -33.44 -17.78
C ASN A 278 -22.90 -32.21 -17.12
N ASN A 279 -22.39 -31.26 -17.91
CA ASN A 279 -21.62 -30.08 -17.48
C ASN A 279 -20.42 -30.46 -16.58
N LEU A 280 -19.65 -31.45 -17.06
CA LEU A 280 -18.52 -32.03 -16.36
C LEU A 280 -17.20 -31.79 -17.13
N VAL A 281 -16.14 -31.49 -16.39
CA VAL A 281 -14.78 -31.36 -16.95
C VAL A 281 -13.90 -32.47 -16.43
N LYS A 282 -13.33 -33.25 -17.34
CA LYS A 282 -12.37 -34.32 -17.05
C LYS A 282 -10.97 -33.86 -17.41
N PRO A 283 -10.11 -33.52 -16.40
CA PRO A 283 -8.73 -33.15 -16.67
C PRO A 283 -7.88 -34.36 -17.06
N VAL A 284 -7.06 -34.23 -18.08
CA VAL A 284 -6.01 -35.19 -18.43
C VAL A 284 -4.68 -34.57 -18.00
N LEU A 285 -4.04 -35.24 -17.05
CA LEU A 285 -2.82 -34.75 -16.41
C LEU A 285 -1.63 -35.59 -16.81
N ARG A 286 -0.54 -34.94 -17.20
CA ARG A 286 0.72 -35.61 -17.44
C ARG A 286 1.62 -35.48 -16.25
N ILE A 287 2.05 -36.60 -15.69
CA ILE A 287 2.87 -36.66 -14.48
C ILE A 287 4.14 -37.45 -14.78
N GLU A 288 5.26 -36.78 -14.56
CA GLU A 288 6.59 -37.36 -14.65
C GLU A 288 7.27 -37.19 -13.30
N ALA A 289 7.38 -38.25 -12.53
CA ALA A 289 7.94 -38.19 -11.18
C ALA A 289 9.47 -37.89 -11.19
N GLY A 290 10.16 -38.30 -12.22
CA GLY A 290 11.62 -38.18 -12.31
C GLY A 290 12.38 -38.96 -11.21
N PRO A 291 13.67 -38.70 -11.04
CA PRO A 291 14.48 -39.26 -9.97
C PRO A 291 14.22 -38.59 -8.62
N LYS A 292 14.49 -39.27 -7.54
CA LYS A 292 14.62 -38.60 -6.24
C LYS A 292 15.91 -37.78 -6.25
N VAL A 293 15.82 -36.56 -5.75
CA VAL A 293 16.94 -35.63 -5.65
C VAL A 293 17.34 -35.47 -4.19
N LYS A 294 18.61 -35.80 -3.93
CA LYS A 294 19.23 -35.54 -2.63
C LYS A 294 20.20 -34.38 -2.76
N ILE A 295 20.05 -33.38 -1.90
CA ILE A 295 20.94 -32.23 -1.84
C ILE A 295 21.76 -32.33 -0.57
N ARG A 296 23.07 -32.24 -0.69
CA ARG A 296 24.03 -32.25 0.41
C ARG A 296 24.99 -31.08 0.29
N ALA A 297 25.48 -30.61 1.41
CA ALA A 297 26.62 -29.71 1.49
C ALA A 297 27.38 -29.95 2.78
N ASP A 298 28.69 -29.94 2.69
CA ASP A 298 29.56 -30.25 3.81
C ASP A 298 29.39 -29.21 4.92
N GLY A 299 29.07 -29.70 6.11
CA GLY A 299 28.88 -28.87 7.30
C GLY A 299 27.59 -28.08 7.37
N PHE A 300 26.59 -28.38 6.55
CA PHE A 300 25.24 -27.80 6.64
C PHE A 300 24.20 -28.86 6.99
N SER A 301 23.27 -28.50 7.88
CA SER A 301 22.11 -29.34 8.16
C SER A 301 21.09 -29.26 7.02
N GLN A 302 20.27 -30.30 6.86
CA GLN A 302 19.20 -30.33 5.88
C GLN A 302 18.20 -29.16 6.05
N SER A 303 17.94 -28.74 7.29
CA SER A 303 17.08 -27.58 7.57
C SER A 303 17.71 -26.25 7.15
N ALA A 304 19.03 -26.12 7.21
CA ALA A 304 19.74 -24.96 6.70
C ALA A 304 19.76 -24.93 5.17
N LEU A 305 20.02 -26.07 4.54
CA LEU A 305 20.01 -26.18 3.07
C LEU A 305 18.64 -25.86 2.46
N ARG A 306 17.56 -26.31 3.09
CA ARG A 306 16.19 -25.97 2.65
C ARG A 306 15.90 -24.47 2.63
N ARG A 307 16.59 -23.68 3.45
CA ARG A 307 16.44 -22.21 3.47
C ARG A 307 17.38 -21.48 2.51
N LEU A 308 18.52 -22.11 2.18
CA LEU A 308 19.57 -21.49 1.39
C LEU A 308 19.49 -21.85 -0.08
N VAL A 309 18.97 -23.05 -0.39
CA VAL A 309 18.91 -23.55 -1.77
C VAL A 309 17.51 -23.36 -2.34
N PRO A 310 17.32 -22.44 -3.31
CA PRO A 310 16.00 -22.10 -3.86
C PRO A 310 15.27 -23.25 -4.55
N VAL A 311 16.01 -24.29 -4.95
CA VAL A 311 15.43 -25.52 -5.55
C VAL A 311 14.27 -26.10 -4.72
N PHE A 312 14.30 -25.94 -3.40
CA PHE A 312 13.22 -26.42 -2.53
C PHE A 312 11.95 -25.55 -2.61
N GLU A 313 12.09 -24.27 -2.93
CA GLU A 313 10.98 -23.30 -3.03
C GLU A 313 10.42 -23.26 -4.45
N GLU A 314 11.29 -23.20 -5.47
CA GLU A 314 10.92 -23.02 -6.87
C GLU A 314 10.42 -24.29 -7.56
N ARG A 315 10.54 -25.44 -6.89
CA ARG A 315 10.00 -26.73 -7.33
C ARG A 315 10.65 -27.32 -8.59
N THR A 316 11.79 -26.83 -8.98
CA THR A 316 12.54 -27.31 -10.14
C THR A 316 14.03 -27.35 -9.85
N VAL A 317 14.73 -28.29 -10.45
CA VAL A 317 16.20 -28.35 -10.46
C VAL A 317 16.65 -27.73 -11.77
N ASP A 318 17.15 -26.49 -11.67
CA ASP A 318 17.71 -25.73 -12.77
C ASP A 318 19.10 -25.27 -12.38
N ARG A 319 19.97 -25.11 -13.36
CA ARG A 319 21.35 -24.70 -13.14
C ARG A 319 21.43 -23.28 -12.53
N ASP A 320 20.51 -22.41 -12.91
CA ASP A 320 20.45 -21.06 -12.37
C ASP A 320 20.07 -21.05 -10.89
N LEU A 321 19.11 -21.87 -10.49
CA LEU A 321 18.71 -22.06 -9.09
C LEU A 321 19.80 -22.71 -8.25
N LEU A 322 20.58 -23.64 -8.84
CA LEU A 322 21.73 -24.24 -8.18
C LEU A 322 22.84 -23.21 -7.97
N ASN A 323 23.12 -22.38 -8.97
CA ASN A 323 24.05 -21.25 -8.87
C ASN A 323 23.60 -20.21 -7.85
N GLU A 324 22.28 -19.96 -7.75
CA GLU A 324 21.73 -19.13 -6.68
C GLU A 324 21.94 -19.77 -5.30
N GLY A 325 21.77 -21.08 -5.19
CA GLY A 325 22.14 -21.85 -4.00
C GLY A 325 23.61 -21.68 -3.61
N VAL A 326 24.54 -21.73 -4.60
CA VAL A 326 25.97 -21.43 -4.38
C VAL A 326 26.13 -20.03 -3.79
N ARG A 327 25.50 -19.01 -4.40
CA ARG A 327 25.57 -17.62 -3.89
C ARG A 327 25.03 -17.50 -2.47
N ASN A 328 23.89 -18.11 -2.19
CA ASN A 328 23.24 -18.03 -0.87
C ASN A 328 24.05 -18.75 0.22
N ILE A 329 24.63 -19.93 -0.07
CA ILE A 329 25.52 -20.66 0.85
C ILE A 329 26.77 -19.82 1.10
N ARG A 330 27.41 -19.29 0.04
CA ARG A 330 28.59 -18.42 0.14
C ARG A 330 28.29 -17.18 1.00
N GLN A 331 27.17 -16.50 0.75
CA GLN A 331 26.76 -15.33 1.52
C GLN A 331 26.48 -15.67 3.00
N ASN A 332 25.88 -16.81 3.28
CA ASN A 332 25.66 -17.28 4.66
C ASN A 332 26.98 -17.53 5.39
N LEU A 333 27.97 -18.11 4.70
CA LEU A 333 29.31 -18.31 5.23
C LEU A 333 30.03 -16.98 5.47
N GLN A 334 29.95 -16.04 4.52
CA GLN A 334 30.54 -14.71 4.65
C GLN A 334 29.95 -13.92 5.82
N THR A 335 28.65 -13.99 6.06
CA THR A 335 28.04 -13.37 7.25
C THR A 335 28.51 -14.01 8.57
N SER A 336 28.98 -15.24 8.51
CA SER A 336 29.58 -15.97 9.63
C SER A 336 31.08 -15.78 9.76
N GLY A 337 31.69 -14.92 8.92
CA GLY A 337 33.11 -14.54 8.96
C GLY A 337 34.02 -15.38 8.07
N TYR A 338 33.49 -16.30 7.28
CA TYR A 338 34.26 -17.07 6.30
C TYR A 338 34.30 -16.32 4.94
N PHE A 339 35.07 -15.24 4.89
CA PHE A 339 35.04 -14.31 3.75
C PHE A 339 35.62 -14.91 2.46
N ASP A 340 36.57 -15.85 2.57
CA ASP A 340 37.18 -16.56 1.45
C ASP A 340 36.40 -17.84 1.09
N ALA A 341 35.20 -18.02 1.62
CA ALA A 341 34.41 -19.22 1.33
C ALA A 341 34.18 -19.36 -0.17
N ASP A 342 34.59 -20.52 -0.70
CA ASP A 342 34.26 -20.92 -2.04
C ASP A 342 33.27 -22.08 -2.02
N VAL A 343 32.32 -22.02 -2.95
CA VAL A 343 31.20 -22.97 -3.02
C VAL A 343 30.95 -23.25 -4.49
N ASP A 344 30.94 -24.51 -4.82
CA ASP A 344 30.57 -25.05 -6.14
C ASP A 344 29.63 -26.22 -5.97
N PHE A 345 29.04 -26.75 -7.03
CA PHE A 345 28.20 -27.92 -6.97
C PHE A 345 28.47 -28.92 -8.09
N ASP A 346 28.30 -30.21 -7.77
CA ASP A 346 28.31 -31.31 -8.70
C ASP A 346 26.98 -32.06 -8.72
N MET A 347 26.61 -32.60 -9.86
CA MET A 347 25.39 -33.38 -10.06
C MET A 347 25.74 -34.77 -10.55
N GLU A 348 25.45 -35.80 -9.74
CA GLU A 348 25.73 -37.18 -10.05
C GLU A 348 24.48 -38.05 -10.03
N GLN A 349 24.28 -38.87 -11.01
CA GLN A 349 23.27 -39.90 -11.00
C GLN A 349 23.81 -41.14 -10.33
N GLN A 350 23.25 -41.52 -9.19
CA GLN A 350 23.67 -42.72 -8.45
C GLN A 350 23.15 -44.02 -9.09
N ALA A 351 23.81 -45.12 -8.83
CA ALA A 351 23.46 -46.45 -9.35
C ALA A 351 22.02 -46.89 -8.93
N ASN A 352 21.49 -46.36 -7.84
CA ASN A 352 20.11 -46.59 -7.37
C ASN A 352 19.06 -45.77 -8.10
N GLY A 353 19.44 -44.97 -9.11
CA GLY A 353 18.54 -44.08 -9.87
C GLY A 353 18.19 -42.79 -9.15
N GLU A 354 18.84 -42.45 -8.04
CA GLU A 354 18.71 -41.15 -7.36
C GLU A 354 19.67 -40.11 -7.96
N GLN A 355 19.26 -38.82 -7.99
CA GLN A 355 20.12 -37.72 -8.40
C GLN A 355 20.71 -37.08 -7.13
N LEU A 356 22.02 -37.12 -6.99
CA LEU A 356 22.75 -36.43 -5.92
C LEU A 356 23.23 -35.06 -6.43
N ILE A 357 22.90 -34.00 -5.70
CA ILE A 357 23.46 -32.65 -5.87
C ILE A 357 24.32 -32.39 -4.64
N GLN A 358 25.62 -32.36 -4.83
CA GLN A 358 26.60 -32.13 -3.78
C GLN A 358 27.14 -30.72 -3.93
N TYR A 359 26.90 -29.85 -2.91
CA TYR A 359 27.58 -28.58 -2.79
C TYR A 359 28.92 -28.80 -2.08
N ASN A 360 30.00 -28.55 -2.79
CA ASN A 360 31.34 -28.59 -2.30
C ASN A 360 31.69 -27.27 -1.62
N VAL A 361 31.93 -27.31 -0.32
CA VAL A 361 32.08 -26.09 0.48
C VAL A 361 33.51 -26.03 1.02
N GLN A 362 34.28 -25.09 0.50
CA GLN A 362 35.59 -24.74 1.03
C GLN A 362 35.48 -23.47 1.87
N ARG A 363 35.38 -23.62 3.18
CA ARG A 363 35.10 -22.49 4.07
C ARG A 363 36.25 -21.47 4.19
N GLY A 364 37.50 -21.93 4.04
CA GLY A 364 38.65 -21.10 4.35
C GLY A 364 38.80 -20.78 5.82
N LEU A 365 39.66 -19.81 6.11
CA LEU A 365 39.86 -19.32 7.47
C LEU A 365 38.72 -18.36 7.87
N ARG A 366 38.45 -18.32 9.17
CA ARG A 366 37.45 -17.41 9.72
C ARG A 366 38.09 -16.08 10.04
N TYR A 367 37.58 -15.00 9.45
CA TYR A 367 38.11 -13.65 9.62
C TYR A 367 37.09 -12.73 10.31
N LYS A 368 37.60 -11.63 10.84
CA LYS A 368 36.82 -10.53 11.36
C LYS A 368 37.16 -9.26 10.59
N LEU A 369 36.17 -8.58 9.98
CA LEU A 369 36.40 -7.28 9.36
C LEU A 369 36.67 -6.24 10.46
N ALA A 370 37.95 -5.95 10.67
CA ALA A 370 38.39 -5.07 11.74
C ALA A 370 38.31 -3.59 11.37
N HIS A 371 38.52 -3.27 10.08
CA HIS A 371 38.61 -1.91 9.59
C HIS A 371 37.95 -1.76 8.21
N LEU A 372 37.31 -0.60 7.99
CA LEU A 372 36.85 -0.14 6.68
C LEU A 372 37.45 1.24 6.45
N GLY A 373 38.49 1.32 5.58
CA GLY A 373 39.18 2.53 5.19
C GLY A 373 38.52 3.16 3.97
N ILE A 374 38.54 4.47 3.89
CA ILE A 374 38.11 5.25 2.73
C ILE A 374 39.18 6.31 2.53
N ASP A 375 39.95 6.19 1.46
CA ASP A 375 41.08 7.05 1.18
C ASP A 375 40.87 7.83 -0.11
N GLY A 376 41.55 9.01 -0.25
CA GLY A 376 41.48 9.84 -1.43
C GLY A 376 40.22 10.73 -1.52
N ALA A 377 39.23 10.53 -0.64
CA ALA A 377 38.07 11.40 -0.58
C ALA A 377 38.42 12.74 0.06
N ARG A 378 38.29 13.83 -0.69
CA ARG A 378 38.53 15.22 -0.27
C ARG A 378 37.23 16.03 -0.23
N PHE A 379 36.35 15.82 -1.22
CA PHE A 379 35.11 16.57 -1.37
C PHE A 379 34.08 16.13 -0.35
N PHE A 380 33.86 14.83 -0.23
CA PHE A 380 32.92 14.29 0.76
C PHE A 380 33.63 13.87 2.04
N SER A 381 32.98 14.11 3.18
CA SER A 381 33.46 13.55 4.44
C SER A 381 33.37 12.01 4.42
N VAL A 382 34.32 11.37 5.09
CA VAL A 382 34.31 9.90 5.27
C VAL A 382 33.00 9.43 5.90
N ALA A 383 32.36 10.21 6.77
CA ALA A 383 31.08 9.90 7.38
C ALA A 383 29.96 9.85 6.36
N THR A 384 29.91 10.81 5.43
CA THR A 384 28.90 10.87 4.35
C THR A 384 29.01 9.67 3.41
N ILE A 385 30.23 9.28 3.03
CA ILE A 385 30.44 8.11 2.19
C ILE A 385 30.04 6.85 2.97
N ARG A 386 30.45 6.71 4.23
CA ARG A 386 30.16 5.54 5.07
C ARG A 386 28.67 5.28 5.26
N GLU A 387 27.84 6.31 5.26
CA GLU A 387 26.37 6.15 5.30
C GLU A 387 25.79 5.41 4.09
N ARG A 388 26.46 5.46 2.96
CA ARG A 388 26.06 4.78 1.70
C ARG A 388 26.52 3.34 1.63
N LEU A 389 27.50 2.94 2.49
CA LEU A 389 28.11 1.61 2.42
C LEU A 389 27.31 0.57 3.20
N ASN A 390 27.18 -0.60 2.59
CA ASN A 390 26.61 -1.79 3.20
C ASN A 390 27.67 -2.65 3.92
N THR A 391 28.94 -2.58 3.48
CA THR A 391 30.09 -3.19 4.15
C THR A 391 30.30 -2.49 5.50
N GLN A 392 30.36 -3.28 6.59
CA GLN A 392 30.46 -2.73 7.93
C GLN A 392 31.47 -3.52 8.77
N PRO A 393 32.35 -2.83 9.53
CA PRO A 393 33.27 -3.49 10.46
C PRO A 393 32.50 -4.27 11.53
N ALA A 394 33.21 -5.19 12.16
CA ALA A 394 32.65 -6.01 13.21
C ALA A 394 32.19 -5.18 14.42
N THR A 395 30.98 -5.44 14.86
CA THR A 395 30.35 -4.81 16.03
C THR A 395 29.85 -5.86 17.01
N LEU A 396 29.78 -5.52 18.30
CA LEU A 396 29.38 -6.48 19.33
C LEU A 396 27.96 -7.02 19.15
N LEU A 397 27.04 -6.18 18.70
CA LEU A 397 25.60 -6.46 18.72
C LEU A 397 25.03 -6.97 17.39
N ARG A 398 25.47 -6.45 16.25
CA ARG A 398 24.83 -6.75 14.96
C ARG A 398 25.66 -7.65 14.05
N TYR A 399 26.92 -7.35 13.90
CA TYR A 399 27.83 -8.06 13.00
C TYR A 399 29.09 -8.49 13.73
N ARG A 400 29.01 -9.63 14.43
CA ARG A 400 30.13 -10.13 15.26
C ARG A 400 31.45 -10.27 14.49
N TYR A 401 31.36 -10.61 13.21
CA TYR A 401 32.52 -10.77 12.33
C TYR A 401 32.66 -9.65 11.30
N GLY A 402 31.72 -8.71 11.27
CA GLY A 402 31.56 -7.72 10.23
C GLY A 402 30.62 -8.19 9.12
N ARG A 403 30.27 -7.27 8.26
CA ARG A 403 29.50 -7.56 7.02
C ARG A 403 30.42 -7.25 5.84
N TYR A 404 30.95 -8.30 5.21
CA TYR A 404 31.86 -8.19 4.09
C TYR A 404 31.64 -9.34 3.11
N GLY A 405 31.81 -9.04 1.85
CA GLY A 405 31.90 -9.97 0.73
C GLY A 405 32.42 -9.18 -0.46
N LYS A 406 33.16 -9.82 -1.39
CA LYS A 406 33.72 -9.11 -2.53
C LYS A 406 32.64 -8.37 -3.35
N GLN A 407 31.58 -9.08 -3.70
CA GLN A 407 30.47 -8.49 -4.45
C GLN A 407 29.79 -7.32 -3.70
N LEU A 408 29.69 -7.40 -2.38
CA LEU A 408 29.12 -6.33 -1.56
C LEU A 408 30.02 -5.08 -1.58
N LEU A 409 31.34 -5.28 -1.49
CA LEU A 409 32.30 -4.20 -1.55
C LEU A 409 32.32 -3.52 -2.94
N ASP A 410 32.20 -4.31 -4.01
CA ASP A 410 32.11 -3.80 -5.38
C ASP A 410 30.81 -2.98 -5.60
N GLN A 411 29.69 -3.42 -5.02
CA GLN A 411 28.42 -2.64 -5.01
C GLN A 411 28.56 -1.33 -4.23
N ASP A 412 29.24 -1.38 -3.10
CA ASP A 412 29.51 -0.18 -2.30
C ASP A 412 30.42 0.81 -3.07
N ALA A 413 31.45 0.30 -3.77
CA ALA A 413 32.28 1.14 -4.64
C ALA A 413 31.45 1.82 -5.74
N GLN A 414 30.52 1.09 -6.37
CA GLN A 414 29.62 1.66 -7.37
C GLN A 414 28.69 2.72 -6.76
N ALA A 415 28.17 2.50 -5.55
CA ALA A 415 27.33 3.49 -4.86
C ALA A 415 28.10 4.78 -4.54
N VAL A 416 29.41 4.69 -4.26
CA VAL A 416 30.28 5.85 -4.10
C VAL A 416 30.50 6.56 -5.44
N VAL A 417 30.74 5.81 -6.53
CA VAL A 417 30.85 6.40 -7.89
C VAL A 417 29.59 7.21 -8.23
N GLU A 418 28.39 6.66 -8.00
CA GLU A 418 27.14 7.40 -8.27
C GLU A 418 26.97 8.64 -7.39
N LEU A 419 27.43 8.58 -6.12
CA LEU A 419 27.43 9.76 -5.25
C LEU A 419 28.30 10.88 -5.81
N TYR A 420 29.49 10.57 -6.27
CA TYR A 420 30.41 11.55 -6.86
C TYR A 420 29.90 12.07 -8.21
N LYS A 421 29.42 11.20 -9.10
CA LYS A 421 28.86 11.58 -10.40
C LYS A 421 27.67 12.53 -10.26
N SER A 422 26.82 12.32 -9.26
CA SER A 422 25.70 13.22 -8.99
C SER A 422 26.13 14.60 -8.47
N ASN A 423 27.42 14.78 -8.17
CA ASN A 423 28.03 16.04 -7.72
C ASN A 423 29.13 16.58 -8.66
N GLY A 424 29.13 16.18 -9.92
CA GLY A 424 29.97 16.75 -10.97
C GLY A 424 31.27 16.00 -11.24
N PHE A 425 31.61 14.97 -10.51
CA PHE A 425 32.84 14.20 -10.70
C PHE A 425 32.61 13.04 -11.68
N ILE A 426 32.45 13.36 -12.97
CA ILE A 426 32.11 12.36 -14.00
C ILE A 426 33.18 11.30 -14.23
N ASN A 427 34.45 11.65 -13.98
CA ASN A 427 35.63 10.79 -14.19
C ASN A 427 36.09 10.08 -12.91
N VAL A 428 35.27 10.10 -11.84
CA VAL A 428 35.60 9.44 -10.59
C VAL A 428 35.88 7.96 -10.79
N LYS A 429 36.92 7.47 -10.15
CA LYS A 429 37.25 6.05 -10.08
C LYS A 429 37.29 5.62 -8.62
N VAL A 430 36.69 4.50 -8.32
CA VAL A 430 36.73 3.90 -6.99
C VAL A 430 37.24 2.49 -7.12
N THR A 431 38.41 2.22 -6.52
CA THR A 431 38.99 0.89 -6.48
C THR A 431 38.93 0.31 -5.08
N THR A 432 38.88 -1.01 -5.00
CA THR A 432 38.75 -1.72 -3.74
C THR A 432 39.99 -2.52 -3.44
N GLU A 433 40.51 -2.47 -2.20
CA GLU A 433 41.61 -3.27 -1.71
C GLU A 433 41.22 -4.01 -0.44
N VAL A 434 41.75 -5.21 -0.27
CA VAL A 434 41.50 -6.05 0.91
C VAL A 434 42.80 -6.57 1.47
N GLN A 435 43.09 -6.19 2.73
CA GLN A 435 44.31 -6.61 3.43
C GLN A 435 43.95 -7.63 4.51
N LYS A 436 44.60 -8.80 4.44
CA LYS A 436 44.49 -9.87 5.45
C LYS A 436 45.53 -9.67 6.55
N ASN A 437 45.22 -10.18 7.76
CA ASN A 437 46.05 -10.05 8.96
C ASN A 437 46.37 -8.58 9.31
N TRP A 438 45.33 -7.76 9.30
CA TRP A 438 45.42 -6.32 9.53
C TRP A 438 46.20 -5.98 10.80
N GLN A 439 47.21 -5.12 10.67
CA GLN A 439 48.14 -4.70 11.75
C GLN A 439 48.80 -5.87 12.45
N GLY A 440 49.12 -6.96 11.72
CA GLY A 440 49.76 -8.14 12.30
C GLY A 440 48.85 -9.05 13.13
N LYS A 441 47.55 -8.72 13.26
CA LYS A 441 46.60 -9.54 14.01
C LYS A 441 46.10 -10.67 13.13
N PRO A 442 46.27 -11.94 13.52
CA PRO A 442 45.82 -13.08 12.72
C PRO A 442 44.27 -13.07 12.62
N GLN A 443 43.74 -13.58 11.52
CA GLN A 443 42.31 -13.70 11.25
C GLN A 443 41.54 -12.37 11.26
N THR A 444 42.18 -11.26 10.99
CA THR A 444 41.55 -9.95 10.75
C THR A 444 41.69 -9.54 9.28
N VAL A 445 40.67 -8.82 8.81
CA VAL A 445 40.65 -8.24 7.46
C VAL A 445 40.37 -6.75 7.59
N ALA A 446 41.02 -5.94 6.78
CA ALA A 446 40.66 -4.56 6.50
C ALA A 446 40.25 -4.45 5.02
N ALA A 447 39.17 -3.74 4.75
CA ALA A 447 38.74 -3.36 3.40
C ALA A 447 38.97 -1.86 3.21
N PHE A 448 39.42 -1.49 2.02
CA PHE A 448 39.65 -0.10 1.65
C PHE A 448 38.93 0.23 0.36
N LEU A 449 38.41 1.43 0.30
CA LEU A 449 37.90 2.08 -0.90
C LEU A 449 38.83 3.25 -1.22
N HIS A 450 39.56 3.17 -2.31
CA HIS A 450 40.45 4.21 -2.77
C HIS A 450 39.68 5.02 -3.84
N VAL A 451 39.43 6.30 -3.52
CA VAL A 451 38.66 7.22 -4.36
C VAL A 451 39.62 8.13 -5.10
N GLU A 452 39.62 8.06 -6.41
CA GLU A 452 40.23 9.05 -7.28
C GLU A 452 39.11 9.94 -7.79
N GLU A 453 38.93 11.11 -7.16
CA GLU A 453 37.75 11.97 -7.42
C GLU A 453 37.74 12.49 -8.86
N GLY A 454 38.93 12.79 -9.40
CA GLY A 454 39.09 13.53 -10.65
C GLY A 454 38.69 15.00 -10.50
N ASP A 455 38.48 15.67 -11.61
CA ASP A 455 38.06 17.07 -11.62
C ASP A 455 36.52 17.16 -11.53
N GLN A 456 36.05 18.20 -10.84
CA GLN A 456 34.64 18.51 -10.74
C GLN A 456 34.18 19.33 -11.95
N TYR A 457 33.25 18.81 -12.71
CA TYR A 457 32.58 19.51 -13.80
C TYR A 457 31.39 20.32 -13.26
N ILE A 458 31.29 21.55 -13.73
CA ILE A 458 30.18 22.45 -13.41
C ILE A 458 29.37 22.77 -14.66
N VAL A 459 28.14 23.17 -14.48
CA VAL A 459 27.30 23.69 -15.56
C VAL A 459 27.84 25.09 -15.93
N GLY A 460 28.37 25.22 -17.15
CA GLY A 460 28.94 26.47 -17.64
C GLY A 460 27.93 27.32 -18.37
N SER A 461 26.99 26.73 -19.09
CA SER A 461 25.81 27.39 -19.69
C SER A 461 24.60 26.50 -19.62
N LEU A 462 23.43 27.12 -19.48
CA LEU A 462 22.13 26.46 -19.48
C LEU A 462 21.22 27.21 -20.47
N GLU A 463 21.04 26.61 -21.64
CA GLU A 463 20.19 27.13 -22.70
C GLU A 463 18.92 26.35 -22.81
N VAL A 464 17.82 27.07 -22.98
CA VAL A 464 16.46 26.48 -23.10
C VAL A 464 15.80 27.17 -24.30
N ASP A 465 15.65 26.43 -25.38
CA ASP A 465 15.10 26.91 -26.64
C ASP A 465 13.73 26.34 -26.94
N GLY A 466 12.98 27.01 -27.82
CA GLY A 466 11.62 26.60 -28.17
C GLY A 466 10.53 26.96 -27.12
N VAL A 467 10.90 27.77 -26.13
CA VAL A 467 10.00 28.24 -25.06
C VAL A 467 9.43 29.61 -25.41
N ASN A 468 8.16 29.82 -25.21
CA ASN A 468 7.57 31.16 -25.30
C ASN A 468 8.26 32.12 -24.28
N PRO A 469 8.66 33.32 -24.66
CA PRO A 469 9.33 34.24 -23.73
C PRO A 469 8.62 34.50 -22.40
N LYS A 470 7.29 34.40 -22.40
CA LYS A 470 6.49 34.55 -21.16
C LYS A 470 6.65 33.40 -20.18
N ASP A 471 6.99 32.21 -20.66
CA ASP A 471 7.08 30.99 -19.87
C ASP A 471 8.53 30.64 -19.48
N LEU A 472 9.51 31.32 -20.07
CA LEU A 472 10.91 31.02 -19.90
C LEU A 472 11.37 31.07 -18.44
N ASP A 473 10.97 32.10 -17.69
CA ASP A 473 11.36 32.26 -16.29
C ASP A 473 10.72 31.14 -15.42
N ALA A 474 9.48 30.74 -15.71
CA ALA A 474 8.80 29.67 -14.99
C ALA A 474 9.43 28.30 -15.30
N VAL A 475 9.80 28.05 -16.55
CA VAL A 475 10.50 26.83 -16.96
C VAL A 475 11.88 26.78 -16.29
N ARG A 476 12.66 27.85 -16.33
CA ARG A 476 13.96 27.92 -15.65
C ARG A 476 13.87 27.72 -14.15
N ALA A 477 12.84 28.25 -13.50
CA ALA A 477 12.61 28.08 -12.07
C ALA A 477 12.25 26.62 -11.68
N ALA A 478 11.78 25.82 -12.62
CA ALA A 478 11.47 24.40 -12.40
C ALA A 478 12.71 23.49 -12.48
N LEU A 479 13.82 23.98 -13.06
CA LEU A 479 15.05 23.21 -13.24
C LEU A 479 15.84 23.09 -11.93
N GLN A 480 16.45 21.93 -11.75
CA GLN A 480 17.41 21.70 -10.65
C GLN A 480 18.83 22.14 -11.06
N SER A 481 19.18 22.00 -12.33
CA SER A 481 20.47 22.46 -12.88
C SER A 481 20.50 23.97 -13.02
N ALA A 482 21.58 24.59 -12.60
CA ALA A 482 21.84 26.02 -12.77
C ALA A 482 23.31 26.26 -13.12
N GLU A 483 23.59 27.38 -13.81
CA GLU A 483 24.95 27.78 -14.11
C GLU A 483 25.79 27.94 -12.84
N GLY A 484 27.01 27.43 -12.85
CA GLY A 484 27.91 27.40 -11.71
C GLY A 484 27.70 26.27 -10.71
N GLN A 485 26.62 25.47 -10.84
CA GLN A 485 26.41 24.30 -10.01
C GLN A 485 27.13 23.05 -10.56
N PRO A 486 27.38 22.03 -9.71
CA PRO A 486 27.93 20.77 -10.17
C PRO A 486 27.05 20.11 -11.24
N TYR A 487 27.67 19.65 -12.31
CA TYR A 487 26.99 18.92 -13.37
C TYR A 487 26.55 17.53 -12.87
N SER A 488 25.29 17.18 -13.09
CA SER A 488 24.74 15.85 -12.73
C SER A 488 23.92 15.27 -13.87
N PRO A 489 24.29 14.10 -14.43
CA PRO A 489 23.47 13.44 -15.45
C PRO A 489 22.05 13.15 -15.00
N THR A 490 21.88 12.80 -13.72
CA THR A 490 20.55 12.52 -13.13
C THR A 490 19.72 13.81 -13.01
N ALA A 491 20.34 14.95 -12.69
CA ALA A 491 19.65 16.23 -12.64
C ALA A 491 19.13 16.63 -14.03
N VAL A 492 19.91 16.44 -15.10
CA VAL A 492 19.49 16.73 -16.48
C VAL A 492 18.25 15.94 -16.88
N LEU A 493 18.17 14.65 -16.51
CA LEU A 493 16.97 13.83 -16.76
C LEU A 493 15.77 14.34 -15.96
N THR A 494 15.99 14.71 -14.69
CA THR A 494 14.94 15.28 -13.84
C THR A 494 14.46 16.62 -14.38
N ASP A 495 15.36 17.45 -14.92
CA ASP A 495 15.05 18.74 -15.52
C ASP A 495 14.21 18.56 -16.79
N ARG A 496 14.57 17.60 -17.66
CA ARG A 496 13.74 17.24 -18.82
C ARG A 496 12.30 16.88 -18.37
N ASP A 497 12.18 16.05 -17.36
CA ASP A 497 10.85 15.62 -16.85
C ASP A 497 10.11 16.78 -16.17
N ALA A 498 10.83 17.72 -15.52
CA ALA A 498 10.25 18.93 -14.95
C ALA A 498 9.71 19.87 -16.05
N ILE A 499 10.44 20.05 -17.14
CA ILE A 499 9.98 20.82 -18.30
C ILE A 499 8.72 20.18 -18.89
N LEU A 500 8.73 18.88 -19.16
CA LEU A 500 7.56 18.15 -19.67
C LEU A 500 6.35 18.32 -18.76
N ASN A 501 6.54 18.18 -17.45
CA ASN A 501 5.48 18.38 -16.47
C ASN A 501 4.91 19.81 -16.49
N TYR A 502 5.78 20.82 -16.66
CA TYR A 502 5.34 22.21 -16.82
C TYR A 502 4.41 22.34 -18.02
N TYR A 503 4.84 21.85 -19.20
CA TYR A 503 4.06 21.94 -20.43
C TYR A 503 2.74 21.12 -20.38
N PHE A 504 2.77 19.92 -19.79
CA PHE A 504 1.56 19.13 -19.61
C PHE A 504 0.54 19.83 -18.69
N ASN A 505 1.02 20.56 -17.69
CA ASN A 505 0.15 21.37 -16.82
C ASN A 505 -0.31 22.67 -17.47
N ALA A 506 0.45 23.20 -18.41
CA ALA A 506 0.07 24.35 -19.22
C ALA A 506 -0.83 23.99 -20.41
N GLY A 507 -1.23 22.70 -20.56
CA GLY A 507 -2.15 22.20 -21.56
C GLY A 507 -1.51 21.69 -22.85
N PHE A 508 -0.21 21.56 -22.91
CA PHE A 508 0.52 21.08 -24.10
C PHE A 508 0.79 19.57 -23.99
N ALA A 509 -0.25 18.74 -24.07
CA ALA A 509 -0.16 17.30 -23.83
C ALA A 509 0.76 16.54 -24.82
N GLY A 510 1.04 17.11 -25.99
CA GLY A 510 1.95 16.53 -26.98
C GLY A 510 3.35 17.18 -27.00
N ALA A 511 3.70 17.97 -26.00
CA ALA A 511 5.03 18.59 -25.94
C ALA A 511 6.14 17.54 -25.81
N SER A 512 7.27 17.77 -26.49
CA SER A 512 8.46 16.94 -26.36
C SER A 512 9.69 17.79 -26.01
N VAL A 513 10.64 17.17 -25.33
CA VAL A 513 11.88 17.83 -24.92
C VAL A 513 13.07 16.96 -25.30
N GLU A 514 13.92 17.49 -26.15
CA GLU A 514 15.23 16.93 -26.46
C GLU A 514 16.29 17.67 -25.65
N TYR A 515 17.36 17.00 -25.26
CA TYR A 515 18.47 17.63 -24.56
C TYR A 515 19.82 17.22 -25.14
N ALA A 516 20.78 18.13 -25.10
CA ALA A 516 22.14 17.89 -25.46
C ALA A 516 23.09 18.38 -24.35
N VAL A 517 24.14 17.61 -24.12
CA VAL A 517 25.20 17.94 -23.16
C VAL A 517 26.52 17.94 -23.91
N LYS A 518 27.23 19.06 -23.89
CA LYS A 518 28.51 19.21 -24.60
C LYS A 518 29.57 19.84 -23.68
N PRO A 519 30.82 19.37 -23.73
CA PRO A 519 31.90 20.08 -23.07
C PRO A 519 32.13 21.47 -23.75
N MET A 520 32.43 22.46 -22.93
CA MET A 520 32.75 23.80 -23.40
C MET A 520 34.24 23.95 -23.69
N GLU A 521 34.66 24.98 -24.43
CA GLU A 521 36.10 25.35 -24.62
C GLU A 521 36.77 25.69 -23.29
N GLN A 522 36.01 26.24 -22.34
CA GLN A 522 36.48 26.46 -20.98
C GLN A 522 36.60 25.12 -20.25
N PRO A 523 37.77 24.81 -19.66
CA PRO A 523 37.98 23.52 -19.00
C PRO A 523 37.01 23.32 -17.84
N LEU A 524 36.57 22.06 -17.63
CA LEU A 524 35.68 21.61 -16.56
C LEU A 524 34.26 22.21 -16.58
N LYS A 525 33.82 22.73 -17.73
CA LYS A 525 32.49 23.26 -17.90
C LYS A 525 31.70 22.46 -18.93
N MET A 526 30.42 22.22 -18.62
CA MET A 526 29.47 21.55 -19.50
C MET A 526 28.37 22.53 -19.93
N ALA A 527 28.09 22.57 -21.22
CA ALA A 527 26.94 23.28 -21.77
C ALA A 527 25.74 22.33 -21.79
N LEU A 528 24.66 22.75 -21.17
CA LEU A 528 23.34 22.06 -21.19
C LEU A 528 22.43 22.83 -22.15
N HIS A 529 21.85 22.12 -23.08
CA HIS A 529 20.88 22.65 -24.01
C HIS A 529 19.62 21.80 -24.03
N PHE A 530 18.48 22.41 -23.74
CA PHE A 530 17.16 21.80 -23.84
C PHE A 530 16.42 22.44 -25.02
N GLN A 531 16.01 21.61 -25.98
CA GLN A 531 15.16 21.99 -27.11
C GLN A 531 13.75 21.52 -26.88
N ILE A 532 12.83 22.44 -26.75
CA ILE A 532 11.41 22.16 -26.53
C ILE A 532 10.64 22.31 -27.84
N ILE A 533 9.82 21.32 -28.12
CA ILE A 533 8.88 21.33 -29.23
C ILE A 533 7.48 21.41 -28.60
N GLU A 534 6.90 22.61 -28.61
CA GLU A 534 5.54 22.82 -28.13
C GLU A 534 4.54 22.14 -29.07
N SER A 535 3.54 21.50 -28.53
CA SER A 535 2.38 21.02 -29.26
C SER A 535 1.26 22.08 -29.29
N ARG A 536 0.07 21.69 -29.77
CA ARG A 536 -1.13 22.53 -29.63
C ARG A 536 -1.62 22.53 -28.20
N ARG A 537 -2.01 23.69 -27.69
CA ARG A 537 -2.58 23.83 -26.35
C ARG A 537 -3.99 23.29 -26.28
N ASN A 538 -4.25 22.41 -25.31
CA ASN A 538 -5.54 21.76 -25.11
C ASN A 538 -6.34 22.39 -23.96
N PHE A 539 -7.65 22.42 -24.13
CA PHE A 539 -8.62 22.94 -23.17
C PHE A 539 -9.67 21.89 -22.82
N VAL A 540 -10.31 22.02 -21.69
CA VAL A 540 -11.39 21.15 -21.26
C VAL A 540 -12.70 21.55 -21.97
N ARG A 541 -13.22 20.71 -22.83
CA ARG A 541 -14.52 20.89 -23.47
C ARG A 541 -15.67 20.68 -22.49
N ASP A 542 -15.61 19.59 -21.74
CA ASP A 542 -16.51 19.27 -20.63
C ASP A 542 -15.96 18.12 -19.79
N VAL A 543 -16.52 17.95 -18.59
CA VAL A 543 -16.17 16.85 -17.68
C VAL A 543 -17.32 15.85 -17.63
N VAL A 544 -17.07 14.63 -18.11
CA VAL A 544 -18.06 13.56 -18.15
C VAL A 544 -17.87 12.64 -16.94
N ILE A 545 -18.91 12.49 -16.14
CA ILE A 545 -18.93 11.64 -14.94
C ILE A 545 -19.83 10.44 -15.21
N SER A 546 -19.27 9.22 -15.09
CA SER A 546 -19.97 7.97 -15.32
C SER A 546 -19.73 6.93 -14.23
N GLY A 547 -20.64 5.96 -14.08
CA GLY A 547 -20.47 4.82 -13.16
C GLY A 547 -20.98 5.02 -11.73
N LEU A 548 -21.50 6.19 -11.36
CA LEU A 548 -22.14 6.41 -10.07
C LEU A 548 -23.47 5.64 -10.00
N LYS A 549 -23.69 4.88 -8.91
CA LYS A 549 -24.93 4.11 -8.67
C LYS A 549 -25.75 4.68 -7.51
N THR A 550 -25.07 4.99 -6.41
CA THR A 550 -25.69 5.43 -5.16
C THR A 550 -25.06 6.69 -4.59
N THR A 551 -23.85 7.01 -5.03
CA THR A 551 -23.13 8.21 -4.59
C THR A 551 -23.77 9.46 -5.18
N ASN A 552 -23.99 10.47 -4.37
CA ASN A 552 -24.49 11.76 -4.84
C ASN A 552 -23.46 12.42 -5.77
N ARG A 553 -23.92 12.77 -6.96
CA ARG A 553 -23.08 13.37 -8.02
C ARG A 553 -22.39 14.66 -7.55
N LYS A 554 -23.05 15.48 -6.77
CA LYS A 554 -22.50 16.73 -6.23
C LYS A 554 -21.22 16.54 -5.44
N ILE A 555 -21.12 15.45 -4.67
CA ILE A 555 -19.90 15.13 -3.90
C ILE A 555 -18.70 14.88 -4.81
N VAL A 556 -18.93 14.27 -5.96
CA VAL A 556 -17.89 14.01 -6.96
C VAL A 556 -17.50 15.31 -7.67
N GLU A 557 -18.50 16.10 -8.11
CA GLU A 557 -18.28 17.37 -8.83
C GLU A 557 -17.49 18.40 -8.00
N GLU A 558 -17.74 18.47 -6.69
CA GLU A 558 -17.02 19.37 -5.78
C GLU A 558 -15.52 19.05 -5.65
N ARG A 559 -15.10 17.83 -6.01
CA ARG A 559 -13.71 17.35 -5.89
C ARG A 559 -12.94 17.34 -7.19
N ILE A 560 -13.63 17.55 -8.29
CA ILE A 560 -13.02 17.73 -9.59
C ILE A 560 -12.72 19.23 -9.76
N SER A 561 -11.43 19.54 -9.88
CA SER A 561 -10.99 20.95 -10.02
C SER A 561 -11.21 21.49 -11.43
N LEU A 562 -11.06 20.64 -12.45
CA LEU A 562 -11.23 21.03 -13.85
C LEU A 562 -12.68 21.40 -14.18
N ARG A 563 -12.85 22.50 -14.91
CA ARG A 563 -14.13 23.00 -15.40
C ARG A 563 -14.07 23.21 -16.92
N LYS A 564 -15.23 23.31 -17.56
CA LYS A 564 -15.34 23.66 -18.98
C LYS A 564 -14.61 24.97 -19.27
N GLY A 565 -13.74 24.95 -20.28
CA GLY A 565 -12.93 26.08 -20.71
C GLY A 565 -11.58 26.21 -20.00
N ASP A 566 -11.31 25.44 -18.94
CA ASP A 566 -10.02 25.42 -18.29
C ASP A 566 -8.93 24.83 -19.19
N VAL A 567 -7.71 25.19 -18.91
CA VAL A 567 -6.54 24.55 -19.54
C VAL A 567 -6.46 23.11 -19.07
N LEU A 568 -6.19 22.20 -19.98
CA LEU A 568 -6.05 20.79 -19.67
C LEU A 568 -4.75 20.53 -18.87
N SER A 569 -4.87 20.33 -17.57
CA SER A 569 -3.76 20.08 -16.66
C SER A 569 -3.76 18.65 -16.17
N GLN A 570 -2.67 17.93 -16.38
CA GLN A 570 -2.51 16.55 -15.91
C GLN A 570 -2.42 16.48 -14.38
N THR A 571 -1.78 17.46 -13.75
CA THR A 571 -1.73 17.54 -12.28
C THR A 571 -3.11 17.70 -11.69
N GLU A 572 -3.96 18.58 -12.24
CA GLU A 572 -5.33 18.77 -11.76
C GLU A 572 -6.20 17.51 -11.96
N MET A 573 -6.00 16.77 -13.06
CA MET A 573 -6.65 15.48 -13.28
C MET A 573 -6.25 14.48 -12.20
N THR A 574 -4.95 14.36 -11.91
CA THR A 574 -4.40 13.42 -10.92
C THR A 574 -4.78 13.80 -9.51
N GLU A 575 -4.73 15.08 -9.16
CA GLU A 575 -5.13 15.58 -7.84
C GLU A 575 -6.64 15.38 -7.61
N SER A 576 -7.48 15.62 -8.61
CA SER A 576 -8.91 15.33 -8.54
C SER A 576 -9.15 13.83 -8.33
N GLN A 577 -8.44 12.98 -9.07
CA GLN A 577 -8.51 11.52 -8.90
C GLN A 577 -8.12 11.11 -7.48
N ARG A 578 -7.04 11.67 -6.92
CA ARG A 578 -6.57 11.41 -5.55
C ARG A 578 -7.61 11.84 -4.53
N ARG A 579 -8.17 13.05 -4.62
CA ARG A 579 -9.24 13.55 -3.71
C ARG A 579 -10.48 12.66 -3.73
N LEU A 580 -10.82 12.12 -4.90
CA LEU A 580 -11.93 11.18 -5.05
C LEU A 580 -11.62 9.81 -4.41
N TYR A 581 -10.38 9.31 -4.55
CA TYR A 581 -9.92 8.11 -3.86
C TYR A 581 -9.91 8.26 -2.33
N ASP A 582 -9.52 9.43 -1.83
CA ASP A 582 -9.45 9.73 -0.40
C ASP A 582 -10.82 9.69 0.30
N LEU A 583 -11.92 9.71 -0.47
CA LEU A 583 -13.26 9.46 0.07
C LEU A 583 -13.44 8.02 0.59
N GLY A 584 -12.65 7.06 0.11
CA GLY A 584 -12.72 5.64 0.51
C GLY A 584 -14.02 4.92 0.14
N ILE A 585 -14.82 5.48 -0.79
CA ILE A 585 -16.11 4.93 -1.23
C ILE A 585 -16.06 4.35 -2.64
N PHE A 586 -14.95 4.51 -3.34
CA PHE A 586 -14.72 3.99 -4.67
C PHE A 586 -13.69 2.87 -4.65
N ALA A 587 -13.96 1.78 -5.35
CA ALA A 587 -13.00 0.71 -5.60
C ALA A 587 -12.03 1.12 -6.72
N ARG A 588 -12.53 1.92 -7.69
CA ARG A 588 -11.75 2.43 -8.81
C ARG A 588 -12.24 3.83 -9.18
N VAL A 589 -11.31 4.72 -9.43
CA VAL A 589 -11.53 6.03 -10.06
C VAL A 589 -10.62 6.08 -11.28
N GLY A 590 -11.17 5.93 -12.47
CA GLY A 590 -10.47 6.10 -13.74
C GLY A 590 -10.58 7.53 -14.21
N VAL A 591 -9.51 8.07 -14.76
CA VAL A 591 -9.51 9.35 -15.47
C VAL A 591 -8.86 9.14 -16.83
N SER A 592 -9.49 9.62 -17.88
CA SER A 592 -9.01 9.52 -19.26
C SER A 592 -9.48 10.70 -20.10
N LEU A 593 -8.86 10.88 -21.25
CA LEU A 593 -9.27 11.86 -22.25
C LEU A 593 -10.00 11.12 -23.36
N GLN A 594 -11.04 11.72 -23.89
CA GLN A 594 -11.65 11.24 -25.12
C GLN A 594 -10.81 11.73 -26.30
N ASN A 595 -10.54 10.81 -27.25
CA ASN A 595 -9.72 11.07 -28.42
C ASN A 595 -8.35 11.70 -28.05
N PRO A 596 -7.51 10.98 -27.26
CA PRO A 596 -6.27 11.56 -26.73
C PRO A 596 -5.31 12.03 -27.83
N ASP A 597 -5.22 11.27 -28.93
CA ASP A 597 -4.29 11.51 -30.04
C ASP A 597 -4.85 12.47 -31.11
N GLY A 598 -6.12 12.84 -31.05
CA GLY A 598 -6.74 13.76 -32.00
C GLY A 598 -6.20 15.18 -31.88
N VAL A 599 -6.09 15.90 -32.99
CA VAL A 599 -5.53 17.29 -33.06
C VAL A 599 -6.48 18.36 -32.55
N GLU A 600 -7.67 18.00 -32.10
CA GLU A 600 -8.64 18.94 -31.53
C GLU A 600 -8.14 19.62 -30.28
N ARG A 601 -8.38 20.95 -30.15
CA ARG A 601 -7.95 21.73 -29.00
C ARG A 601 -8.77 21.49 -27.74
N GLU A 602 -10.05 21.14 -27.88
CA GLU A 602 -10.96 20.93 -26.79
C GLU A 602 -11.20 19.44 -26.57
N LYS A 603 -10.83 18.92 -25.38
CA LYS A 603 -10.94 17.51 -25.01
C LYS A 603 -12.01 17.29 -23.95
N TYR A 604 -12.75 16.20 -24.03
CA TYR A 604 -13.57 15.72 -22.91
C TYR A 604 -12.68 15.00 -21.90
N VAL A 605 -12.84 15.35 -20.62
CA VAL A 605 -12.20 14.65 -19.50
C VAL A 605 -13.23 13.67 -18.91
N LEU A 606 -12.92 12.39 -18.94
CA LEU A 606 -13.82 11.31 -18.54
C LEU A 606 -13.41 10.81 -17.15
N TYR A 607 -14.30 10.92 -16.15
CA TYR A 607 -14.16 10.30 -14.84
C TYR A 607 -15.10 9.09 -14.75
N GLN A 608 -14.51 7.91 -14.59
CA GLN A 608 -15.24 6.66 -14.45
C GLN A 608 -15.11 6.11 -13.05
N PHE A 609 -16.24 5.82 -12.42
CA PHE A 609 -16.33 5.37 -11.04
C PHE A 609 -16.80 3.93 -10.94
N GLU A 610 -16.16 3.18 -10.06
CA GLU A 610 -16.65 1.91 -9.55
C GLU A 610 -16.79 2.05 -8.03
N GLU A 611 -18.04 1.99 -7.55
CA GLU A 611 -18.31 2.12 -6.11
C GLU A 611 -17.80 0.88 -5.35
N ALA A 612 -17.15 1.09 -4.21
CA ALA A 612 -16.66 0.04 -3.34
C ALA A 612 -17.83 -0.74 -2.68
N ARG A 613 -17.55 -1.92 -2.16
CA ARG A 613 -18.51 -2.68 -1.36
C ARG A 613 -18.95 -1.86 -0.15
N LYS A 614 -20.26 -1.70 0.02
CA LYS A 614 -20.82 -0.85 1.07
C LYS A 614 -20.66 -1.42 2.47
N ILE A 615 -20.62 -2.74 2.61
CA ILE A 615 -20.56 -3.44 3.89
C ILE A 615 -19.24 -4.18 3.98
N SER A 616 -18.49 -3.92 5.05
CA SER A 616 -17.31 -4.67 5.43
C SER A 616 -17.49 -5.27 6.82
N VAL A 617 -17.10 -6.54 6.95
CA VAL A 617 -17.10 -7.27 8.22
C VAL A 617 -15.65 -7.57 8.58
N ILE A 618 -15.26 -7.16 9.78
CA ILE A 618 -13.90 -7.35 10.31
C ILE A 618 -14.01 -8.24 11.54
N THR A 619 -13.29 -9.34 11.55
CA THR A 619 -13.17 -10.23 12.70
C THR A 619 -11.73 -10.21 13.20
N GLY A 620 -11.53 -10.15 14.51
CA GLY A 620 -10.23 -10.16 15.12
C GLY A 620 -10.17 -11.11 16.30
N PHE A 621 -9.06 -11.83 16.40
CA PHE A 621 -8.75 -12.70 17.52
C PHE A 621 -7.45 -12.21 18.15
N GLY A 622 -7.40 -12.22 19.48
CA GLY A 622 -6.21 -11.81 20.23
C GLY A 622 -6.17 -12.46 21.59
N ALA A 623 -5.07 -12.27 22.26
CA ALA A 623 -4.90 -12.71 23.64
C ALA A 623 -4.00 -11.74 24.40
N GLN A 624 -4.26 -11.61 25.68
CA GLN A 624 -3.47 -10.79 26.58
C GLN A 624 -3.12 -11.61 27.82
N LEU A 625 -1.85 -11.60 28.17
CA LEU A 625 -1.39 -12.05 29.48
C LEU A 625 -1.35 -10.82 30.38
N ALA A 626 -2.22 -10.79 31.37
CA ALA A 626 -2.25 -9.71 32.36
C ALA A 626 -2.26 -10.31 33.75
N ARG A 627 -1.84 -9.56 34.75
CA ARG A 627 -2.06 -10.01 36.12
C ARG A 627 -3.52 -9.78 36.52
N ILE A 628 -4.24 -10.87 36.68
CA ILE A 628 -5.67 -10.90 37.02
C ILE A 628 -5.82 -10.95 38.54
N GLY A 629 -6.78 -10.22 39.09
CA GLY A 629 -7.15 -10.30 40.50
C GLY A 629 -7.70 -11.64 40.86
N GLY A 630 -7.39 -12.13 42.05
CA GLY A 630 -8.08 -13.28 42.67
C GLY A 630 -9.59 -13.05 42.73
N GLY A 631 -10.35 -14.08 43.11
CA GLY A 631 -11.81 -14.09 43.12
C GLY A 631 -12.43 -12.79 43.64
N VAL A 632 -13.68 -12.53 43.30
CA VAL A 632 -14.39 -11.27 43.56
C VAL A 632 -14.33 -10.90 45.07
N THR A 633 -14.29 -11.87 45.94
CA THR A 633 -14.31 -11.69 47.40
C THR A 633 -12.92 -11.59 48.06
N SER A 634 -11.84 -12.03 47.40
CA SER A 634 -10.50 -12.06 48.03
C SER A 634 -9.84 -10.67 48.00
N LEU A 635 -9.39 -10.23 49.14
CA LEU A 635 -8.57 -9.01 49.35
C LEU A 635 -7.06 -9.29 49.50
N SER A 636 -6.65 -10.56 49.44
CA SER A 636 -5.29 -10.98 49.81
C SER A 636 -4.20 -10.63 48.79
N SER A 637 -4.53 -10.27 47.57
CA SER A 637 -3.57 -10.03 46.52
C SER A 637 -3.87 -8.77 45.71
N PRO A 638 -3.63 -7.57 46.23
CA PRO A 638 -3.83 -6.33 45.46
C PRO A 638 -2.99 -6.26 44.18
N ALA A 639 -1.79 -6.85 44.19
CA ALA A 639 -0.91 -6.94 43.02
C ALA A 639 -1.31 -8.03 42.01
N GLY A 640 -2.19 -8.98 42.37
CA GLY A 640 -2.83 -10.00 41.53
C GLY A 640 -1.96 -11.16 41.09
N SER A 641 -2.61 -12.16 40.47
CA SER A 641 -2.01 -13.33 39.85
C SER A 641 -1.97 -13.25 38.33
N PRO A 642 -0.97 -13.87 37.66
CA PRO A 642 -0.95 -13.96 36.21
C PRO A 642 -2.19 -14.65 35.66
N GLY A 643 -2.77 -14.13 34.59
CA GLY A 643 -3.91 -14.73 33.94
C GLY A 643 -3.91 -14.49 32.43
N PHE A 644 -4.59 -15.37 31.73
CA PHE A 644 -4.74 -15.32 30.28
C PHE A 644 -6.15 -14.85 29.93
N SER A 645 -6.25 -13.83 29.07
CA SER A 645 -7.53 -13.31 28.58
C SER A 645 -7.60 -13.41 27.05
N PRO A 646 -8.36 -14.33 26.51
CA PRO A 646 -8.68 -14.34 25.10
C PRO A 646 -9.58 -13.16 24.76
N ARG A 647 -9.42 -12.62 23.56
CA ARG A 647 -10.19 -11.49 23.02
C ARG A 647 -10.75 -11.84 21.65
N VAL A 648 -12.01 -11.58 21.46
CA VAL A 648 -12.70 -11.68 20.18
C VAL A 648 -13.29 -10.32 19.86
N SER A 649 -13.12 -9.86 18.64
CA SER A 649 -13.71 -8.61 18.14
C SER A 649 -14.45 -8.85 16.83
N LEU A 650 -15.61 -8.19 16.68
CA LEU A 650 -16.42 -8.16 15.48
C LEU A 650 -16.71 -6.72 15.13
N GLY A 651 -16.43 -6.34 13.89
CA GLY A 651 -16.76 -5.04 13.34
C GLY A 651 -17.62 -5.18 12.09
N VAL A 652 -18.69 -4.41 12.00
CA VAL A 652 -19.50 -4.26 10.80
C VAL A 652 -19.51 -2.79 10.45
N ASN A 653 -19.03 -2.44 9.26
CA ASN A 653 -19.03 -1.06 8.80
C ASN A 653 -19.77 -0.95 7.46
N ARG A 654 -20.65 0.03 7.36
CA ARG A 654 -21.33 0.43 6.12
C ARG A 654 -20.78 1.76 5.67
N SER A 655 -20.00 1.73 4.58
CA SER A 655 -19.47 2.92 3.90
C SER A 655 -20.52 3.54 2.97
N ASN A 656 -20.30 4.78 2.59
CA ASN A 656 -21.16 5.57 1.70
C ASN A 656 -22.63 5.59 2.16
N PHE A 657 -22.83 5.82 3.45
CA PHE A 657 -24.18 5.88 4.04
C PHE A 657 -24.96 7.04 3.43
N LEU A 658 -26.16 6.76 2.94
CA LEU A 658 -27.04 7.69 2.22
C LEU A 658 -26.42 8.31 0.95
N GLY A 659 -25.33 7.73 0.40
CA GLY A 659 -24.66 8.28 -0.77
C GLY A 659 -23.81 9.53 -0.50
N LEU A 660 -23.60 9.87 0.76
CA LEU A 660 -22.94 11.13 1.18
C LEU A 660 -21.43 10.95 1.48
N GLY A 661 -20.86 9.77 1.22
CA GLY A 661 -19.47 9.49 1.59
C GLY A 661 -19.25 9.26 3.10
N HIS A 662 -20.33 9.22 3.88
CA HIS A 662 -20.29 8.99 5.32
C HIS A 662 -20.23 7.49 5.63
N SER A 663 -19.85 7.12 6.84
CA SER A 663 -19.85 5.72 7.29
C SER A 663 -20.56 5.56 8.62
N ILE A 664 -21.20 4.41 8.79
CA ILE A 664 -21.74 3.96 10.07
C ILE A 664 -21.16 2.59 10.40
N GLY A 665 -20.60 2.45 11.58
CA GLY A 665 -19.91 1.24 12.01
C GLY A 665 -20.32 0.81 13.39
N LEU A 666 -20.56 -0.48 13.56
CA LEU A 666 -20.74 -1.14 14.86
C LEU A 666 -19.50 -1.99 15.12
N ARG A 667 -18.86 -1.80 16.25
CA ARG A 667 -17.74 -2.63 16.71
C ARG A 667 -18.05 -3.19 18.07
N ALA A 668 -17.94 -4.49 18.22
CA ALA A 668 -18.06 -5.19 19.48
C ALA A 668 -16.77 -5.95 19.80
N GLN A 669 -16.39 -5.95 21.06
CA GLN A 669 -15.22 -6.64 21.58
C GLN A 669 -15.57 -7.31 22.88
N ILE A 670 -15.19 -8.56 23.03
CA ILE A 670 -15.42 -9.36 24.25
C ILE A 670 -14.11 -9.98 24.65
N SER A 671 -13.77 -9.83 25.92
CA SER A 671 -12.65 -10.51 26.60
C SER A 671 -13.04 -10.83 28.04
N SER A 672 -12.19 -11.53 28.76
CA SER A 672 -12.44 -11.82 30.21
C SER A 672 -12.50 -10.55 31.06
N PHE A 673 -11.89 -9.44 30.59
CA PHE A 673 -11.80 -8.19 31.36
C PHE A 673 -12.68 -7.07 30.84
N GLN A 674 -13.13 -7.15 29.59
CA GLN A 674 -13.83 -6.06 28.96
C GLN A 674 -14.85 -6.54 27.96
N GLN A 675 -16.05 -5.99 28.06
CA GLN A 675 -17.09 -6.09 27.04
C GLN A 675 -17.36 -4.68 26.56
N LYS A 676 -17.09 -4.43 25.28
CA LYS A 676 -17.19 -3.10 24.69
C LYS A 676 -17.99 -3.17 23.40
N ALA A 677 -18.94 -2.27 23.24
CA ALA A 677 -19.66 -2.06 21.99
C ALA A 677 -19.65 -0.57 21.65
N ALA A 678 -19.35 -0.24 20.40
CA ALA A 678 -19.35 1.13 19.93
C ALA A 678 -20.07 1.24 18.58
N LEU A 679 -21.06 2.10 18.53
CA LEU A 679 -21.72 2.54 17.30
C LEU A 679 -21.15 3.91 16.93
N THR A 680 -20.62 4.04 15.72
CA THR A 680 -19.97 5.27 15.26
C THR A 680 -20.53 5.69 13.92
N TYR A 681 -20.93 6.93 13.80
CA TYR A 681 -21.21 7.61 12.55
C TYR A 681 -20.09 8.60 12.28
N LEU A 682 -19.49 8.53 11.08
CA LEU A 682 -18.38 9.38 10.66
C LEU A 682 -18.72 10.06 9.34
N ALA A 683 -18.66 11.38 9.33
CA ALA A 683 -18.66 12.23 8.14
C ALA A 683 -17.25 12.82 7.98
N PRO A 684 -16.40 12.25 7.12
CA PRO A 684 -14.98 12.63 7.03
C PRO A 684 -14.76 14.01 6.40
N GLN A 685 -15.77 14.52 5.70
CA GLN A 685 -15.77 15.83 5.05
C GLN A 685 -17.09 16.54 5.37
N PHE A 686 -17.16 17.03 6.60
CA PHE A 686 -18.36 17.66 7.10
C PHE A 686 -18.63 18.99 6.38
N ILE A 687 -19.85 19.20 5.89
CA ILE A 687 -20.29 20.38 5.12
C ILE A 687 -19.39 20.60 3.86
N GLY A 688 -18.98 19.51 3.19
CA GLY A 688 -18.15 19.60 1.98
C GLY A 688 -16.69 20.05 2.22
N ASN A 689 -16.28 20.27 3.47
CA ASN A 689 -14.94 20.73 3.79
C ASN A 689 -14.00 19.56 4.09
N GLU A 690 -12.97 19.37 3.27
CA GLU A 690 -11.97 18.31 3.41
C GLU A 690 -11.14 18.38 4.71
N LYS A 691 -11.10 19.54 5.33
CA LYS A 691 -10.39 19.77 6.59
C LYS A 691 -11.25 19.53 7.83
N LEU A 692 -12.58 19.36 7.67
CA LEU A 692 -13.51 19.15 8.77
C LEU A 692 -14.05 17.72 8.77
N SER A 693 -14.15 17.10 9.95
CA SER A 693 -14.81 15.81 10.12
C SER A 693 -15.76 15.85 11.30
N LEU A 694 -16.93 15.22 11.16
CA LEU A 694 -17.89 15.03 12.25
C LEU A 694 -17.96 13.56 12.62
N THR A 695 -17.80 13.28 13.92
CA THR A 695 -18.00 11.92 14.47
C THR A 695 -19.07 11.96 15.55
N ILE A 696 -20.08 11.10 15.42
CA ILE A 696 -21.07 10.85 16.46
C ILE A 696 -20.91 9.42 16.92
N ALA A 697 -20.74 9.20 18.22
CA ALA A 697 -20.51 7.86 18.74
C ALA A 697 -21.35 7.57 19.97
N GLY A 698 -21.87 6.35 20.04
CA GLY A 698 -22.43 5.72 21.22
C GLY A 698 -21.53 4.58 21.69
N LEU A 699 -21.20 4.54 22.97
CA LEU A 699 -20.30 3.56 23.57
C LEU A 699 -20.96 2.89 24.77
N PHE A 700 -20.87 1.58 24.81
CA PHE A 700 -21.05 0.74 26.00
C PHE A 700 -19.73 0.09 26.36
N ASP A 701 -19.33 0.17 27.62
CA ASP A 701 -18.08 -0.42 28.11
C ASP A 701 -18.29 -0.98 29.53
N ASP A 702 -18.20 -2.29 29.67
CA ASP A 702 -18.17 -2.99 30.97
C ASP A 702 -16.76 -3.52 31.17
N SER A 703 -16.00 -2.89 32.07
CA SER A 703 -14.57 -3.12 32.25
C SER A 703 -14.20 -3.51 33.66
N ARG A 704 -13.28 -4.48 33.79
CA ARG A 704 -12.64 -4.96 35.00
C ARG A 704 -11.12 -4.88 34.93
N ASP A 705 -10.62 -3.94 34.14
CA ASP A 705 -9.19 -3.71 33.91
C ASP A 705 -8.48 -3.09 35.13
N VAL A 706 -9.24 -2.36 35.96
CA VAL A 706 -8.78 -1.92 37.29
C VAL A 706 -9.25 -2.94 38.33
N ARG A 707 -8.33 -3.43 39.14
CA ARG A 707 -8.62 -4.48 40.12
C ARG A 707 -9.47 -4.09 41.29
N THR A 708 -9.50 -2.82 41.58
CA THR A 708 -10.23 -2.23 42.70
C THR A 708 -11.74 -2.32 42.49
N PHE A 709 -12.21 -2.30 41.21
CA PHE A 709 -13.61 -2.24 40.86
C PHE A 709 -13.90 -2.75 39.44
N ALA A 710 -15.13 -3.18 39.22
CA ALA A 710 -15.70 -3.27 37.86
C ALA A 710 -16.53 -2.01 37.60
N SER A 711 -16.38 -1.46 36.41
CA SER A 711 -17.10 -0.24 35.99
C SER A 711 -17.91 -0.47 34.72
N ARG A 712 -19.08 0.12 34.68
CA ARG A 712 -19.94 0.14 33.50
C ARG A 712 -20.15 1.57 33.05
N ARG A 713 -19.90 1.83 31.76
CA ARG A 713 -20.02 3.14 31.15
C ARG A 713 -20.91 3.10 29.92
N TRP A 714 -21.89 4.01 29.90
CA TRP A 714 -22.64 4.36 28.70
C TRP A 714 -22.27 5.76 28.32
N GLU A 715 -21.88 5.99 27.06
CA GLU A 715 -21.43 7.30 26.59
C GLU A 715 -22.03 7.61 25.23
N GLY A 716 -22.55 8.85 25.07
CA GLY A 716 -22.86 9.45 23.79
C GLY A 716 -21.89 10.63 23.56
N SER A 717 -21.32 10.75 22.37
CA SER A 717 -20.40 11.86 22.06
C SER A 717 -20.56 12.38 20.65
N ILE A 718 -20.30 13.68 20.50
CA ILE A 718 -20.21 14.39 19.22
C ILE A 718 -18.84 15.06 19.18
N GLN A 719 -18.09 14.80 18.11
CA GLN A 719 -16.74 15.32 17.93
C GLN A 719 -16.61 15.98 16.57
N LEU A 720 -16.12 17.22 16.56
CA LEU A 720 -15.69 17.93 15.36
C LEU A 720 -14.16 17.90 15.28
N GLY A 721 -13.61 17.33 14.23
CA GLY A 721 -12.18 17.31 13.95
C GLY A 721 -11.83 18.31 12.86
N GLN A 722 -10.78 19.09 13.06
CA GLN A 722 -10.26 20.06 12.10
C GLN A 722 -8.78 19.78 11.82
N LYS A 723 -8.45 19.58 10.55
CA LYS A 723 -7.06 19.48 10.07
C LYS A 723 -6.54 20.89 9.79
N LEU A 724 -5.57 21.36 10.56
CA LEU A 724 -4.94 22.65 10.34
C LEU A 724 -3.81 22.57 9.29
N SER A 725 -3.07 21.46 9.32
CA SER A 725 -2.00 21.16 8.36
C SER A 725 -1.78 19.65 8.27
N LYS A 726 -0.82 19.19 7.45
CA LYS A 726 -0.43 17.76 7.40
C LYS A 726 -0.01 17.21 8.76
N ALA A 727 0.60 18.06 9.61
CA ALA A 727 1.13 17.68 10.93
C ALA A 727 0.22 18.06 12.11
N ASN A 728 -0.70 19.00 11.95
CA ASN A 728 -1.47 19.59 13.04
C ASN A 728 -2.97 19.36 12.86
N SER A 729 -3.63 18.91 13.93
CA SER A 729 -5.09 18.78 13.99
C SER A 729 -5.64 19.18 15.35
N VAL A 730 -6.88 19.66 15.36
CA VAL A 730 -7.63 19.96 16.57
C VAL A 730 -8.93 19.15 16.55
N GLN A 731 -9.35 18.69 17.72
CA GLN A 731 -10.60 17.97 17.90
C GLN A 731 -11.38 18.64 19.03
N TYR A 732 -12.62 18.96 18.79
CA TYR A 732 -13.57 19.48 19.79
C TYR A 732 -14.60 18.39 20.03
N ARG A 733 -14.77 18.00 21.30
CA ARG A 733 -15.67 16.90 21.66
C ARG A 733 -16.58 17.29 22.81
N TYR A 734 -17.86 17.12 22.60
CA TYR A 734 -18.84 17.04 23.69
C TYR A 734 -19.13 15.56 23.96
N SER A 735 -19.14 15.15 25.22
CA SER A 735 -19.52 13.81 25.63
C SER A 735 -20.42 13.85 26.86
N PHE A 736 -21.48 13.05 26.82
CA PHE A 736 -22.35 12.78 27.94
C PHE A 736 -22.25 11.29 28.28
N ARG A 737 -21.89 10.98 29.53
CA ARG A 737 -21.67 9.61 29.97
C ARG A 737 -22.25 9.36 31.35
N ARG A 738 -22.77 8.14 31.53
CA ARG A 738 -23.13 7.59 32.84
C ARG A 738 -22.13 6.54 33.23
N VAL A 739 -21.47 6.74 34.37
CA VAL A 739 -20.47 5.83 34.89
C VAL A 739 -21.00 5.26 36.20
N SER A 740 -20.99 3.94 36.32
CA SER A 740 -21.36 3.21 37.55
C SER A 740 -20.29 2.21 37.91
N VAL A 741 -20.06 2.05 39.19
CA VAL A 741 -19.15 1.03 39.77
C VAL A 741 -20.01 -0.01 40.47
N ASP A 742 -19.73 -1.29 40.22
CA ASP A 742 -20.44 -2.39 40.90
C ASP A 742 -19.99 -2.46 42.38
N PRO A 743 -20.89 -2.16 43.34
CA PRO A 743 -20.54 -2.17 44.76
C PRO A 743 -19.96 -3.50 45.24
N ASN A 744 -20.38 -4.63 44.63
CA ASN A 744 -19.92 -5.95 45.01
C ASN A 744 -18.49 -6.25 44.62
N THR A 745 -17.95 -5.49 43.65
CA THR A 745 -16.58 -5.64 43.17
C THR A 745 -15.60 -4.65 43.81
N LEU A 746 -16.08 -3.65 44.54
CA LEU A 746 -15.23 -2.64 45.18
C LEU A 746 -14.41 -3.26 46.29
N LYS A 747 -13.08 -3.19 46.17
CA LYS A 747 -12.10 -3.76 47.08
C LYS A 747 -11.43 -2.63 47.91
N ILE A 748 -12.21 -1.86 48.61
CA ILE A 748 -11.82 -0.73 49.40
C ILE A 748 -12.40 -0.81 50.82
N ASN A 749 -12.06 0.12 51.70
CA ASN A 749 -12.67 0.24 53.02
C ASN A 749 -14.21 0.27 52.86
N ALA A 750 -14.90 -0.56 53.65
CA ALA A 750 -16.35 -0.73 53.58
C ALA A 750 -17.12 0.58 53.78
N GLN A 751 -16.60 1.49 54.63
CA GLN A 751 -17.21 2.80 54.87
C GLN A 751 -17.22 3.71 53.62
N LEU A 752 -16.28 3.51 52.70
CA LEU A 752 -16.19 4.32 51.49
C LEU A 752 -17.05 3.77 50.31
N VAL A 753 -17.51 2.52 50.41
CA VAL A 753 -18.28 1.86 49.36
C VAL A 753 -19.55 2.65 48.97
N PRO A 754 -20.39 3.12 49.94
CA PRO A 754 -21.60 3.87 49.58
C PRO A 754 -21.34 5.15 48.81
N PHE A 755 -20.20 5.80 49.04
CA PHE A 755 -19.85 7.07 48.40
C PHE A 755 -19.22 6.84 47.01
N LEU A 756 -18.39 5.82 46.81
CA LEU A 756 -17.66 5.59 45.57
C LEU A 756 -18.35 4.66 44.58
N SER A 757 -19.46 4.03 44.98
CA SER A 757 -20.26 3.16 44.10
C SER A 757 -21.44 3.87 43.45
N GLN A 758 -21.75 5.08 43.83
CA GLN A 758 -22.90 5.81 43.26
C GLN A 758 -22.71 6.05 41.76
N PRO A 759 -23.72 5.74 40.96
CA PRO A 759 -23.71 6.13 39.55
C PRO A 759 -23.62 7.65 39.39
N VAL A 760 -22.75 8.09 38.48
CA VAL A 760 -22.54 9.53 38.23
C VAL A 760 -22.72 9.81 36.74
N ARG A 761 -23.48 10.88 36.43
CA ARG A 761 -23.59 11.43 35.08
C ARG A 761 -22.54 12.49 34.88
N ILE A 762 -21.86 12.47 33.75
CA ILE A 762 -20.79 13.41 33.44
C ILE A 762 -21.01 13.96 32.03
N GLY A 763 -21.38 15.22 31.96
CA GLY A 763 -21.35 15.98 30.72
C GLY A 763 -20.06 16.79 30.63
N SER A 764 -19.33 16.65 29.55
CA SER A 764 -18.02 17.33 29.42
C SER A 764 -17.78 17.81 28.00
N PHE A 765 -17.09 18.95 27.89
CA PHE A 765 -16.56 19.47 26.66
C PHE A 765 -15.03 19.39 26.69
N SER A 766 -14.40 18.92 25.62
CA SER A 766 -12.94 18.84 25.53
C SER A 766 -12.41 19.31 24.18
N GLY A 767 -11.19 19.88 24.22
CA GLY A 767 -10.40 20.25 23.06
C GLY A 767 -9.07 19.49 23.08
N THR A 768 -8.77 18.77 21.99
CA THR A 768 -7.51 18.05 21.84
C THR A 768 -6.72 18.63 20.68
N PHE A 769 -5.52 19.13 20.94
CA PHE A 769 -4.55 19.53 19.93
C PHE A 769 -3.54 18.39 19.71
N ILE A 770 -3.31 18.02 18.45
CA ILE A 770 -2.34 16.97 18.07
C ILE A 770 -1.37 17.55 17.04
N ARG A 771 -0.07 17.38 17.31
CA ARG A 771 1.02 17.66 16.36
C ARG A 771 1.88 16.43 16.18
N ASP A 772 1.76 15.81 15.00
CA ASP A 772 2.51 14.60 14.63
C ASP A 772 3.50 14.92 13.50
N ARG A 773 4.79 14.83 13.81
CA ARG A 773 5.91 15.02 12.89
C ARG A 773 6.84 13.79 12.86
N ARG A 774 6.32 12.63 13.18
CA ARG A 774 7.07 11.40 13.10
C ARG A 774 7.23 10.99 11.64
N ASP A 775 8.36 10.35 11.32
CA ASP A 775 8.62 9.74 10.02
C ASP A 775 7.67 8.57 9.74
N ASP A 776 7.38 7.75 10.74
CA ASP A 776 6.43 6.63 10.68
C ASP A 776 5.61 6.59 11.99
N PRO A 777 4.27 6.68 11.93
CA PRO A 777 3.42 6.58 13.12
C PRO A 777 3.49 5.23 13.85
N VAL A 778 3.82 4.13 13.15
CA VAL A 778 3.86 2.77 13.70
C VAL A 778 5.25 2.42 14.24
N ASN A 779 6.30 2.75 13.48
CA ASN A 779 7.68 2.43 13.84
C ASN A 779 8.57 3.66 13.72
N SER A 780 8.37 4.62 14.61
CA SER A 780 9.03 5.91 14.59
C SER A 780 10.53 5.81 14.86
N HIS A 781 11.34 6.40 13.95
CA HIS A 781 12.78 6.50 14.06
C HIS A 781 13.24 7.94 14.31
N ARG A 782 12.49 8.92 13.78
CA ARG A 782 12.77 10.36 13.91
C ARG A 782 11.48 11.15 14.08
N GLY A 783 11.58 12.30 14.74
CA GLY A 783 10.49 13.25 14.83
C GLY A 783 9.84 13.31 16.19
N THR A 784 8.69 13.99 16.27
CA THR A 784 8.00 14.28 17.52
C THR A 784 6.50 14.05 17.38
N TYR A 785 5.89 13.57 18.45
CA TYR A 785 4.44 13.50 18.63
C TYR A 785 4.07 14.27 19.89
N ASN A 786 3.19 15.25 19.77
CA ASN A 786 2.67 16.04 20.90
C ASN A 786 1.16 15.99 20.87
N SER A 787 0.53 15.75 22.00
CA SER A 787 -0.91 15.92 22.17
C SER A 787 -1.21 16.60 23.49
N ALA A 788 -2.16 17.54 23.47
CA ALA A 788 -2.68 18.22 24.65
C ALA A 788 -4.21 18.14 24.59
N ASP A 789 -4.80 17.48 25.57
CA ASP A 789 -6.25 17.33 25.75
C ASP A 789 -6.67 18.11 26.99
N PHE A 790 -7.53 19.10 26.80
CA PHE A 790 -8.12 19.87 27.89
C PHE A 790 -9.64 19.67 27.88
N GLY A 791 -10.17 19.21 29.00
CA GLY A 791 -11.60 18.95 29.17
C GLY A 791 -12.15 19.60 30.40
N VAL A 792 -13.42 20.00 30.32
CA VAL A 792 -14.17 20.61 31.41
C VAL A 792 -15.51 19.89 31.53
N ALA A 793 -15.78 19.39 32.75
CA ALA A 793 -17.06 18.82 33.13
C ALA A 793 -17.77 19.77 34.10
N LEU A 794 -18.97 20.20 33.74
CA LEU A 794 -19.75 21.16 34.56
C LEU A 794 -21.23 20.78 34.59
N GLY A 795 -21.92 21.22 35.65
CA GLY A 795 -23.38 21.09 35.76
C GLY A 795 -24.11 21.64 34.55
N ALA A 796 -23.63 22.74 33.95
CA ALA A 796 -24.16 23.32 32.71
C ALA A 796 -24.14 22.35 31.52
N PHE A 797 -23.24 21.38 31.53
CA PHE A 797 -23.15 20.34 30.49
C PHE A 797 -23.85 19.03 30.89
N GLY A 798 -24.61 19.04 32.01
CA GLY A 798 -25.32 17.86 32.55
C GLY A 798 -24.47 17.00 33.47
N SER A 799 -23.36 17.52 34.03
CA SER A 799 -22.50 16.78 34.93
C SER A 799 -22.97 16.92 36.39
N GLU A 800 -22.96 15.80 37.13
CA GLU A 800 -23.20 15.78 38.59
C GLU A 800 -21.92 16.02 39.42
N THR A 801 -20.78 16.14 38.75
CA THR A 801 -19.48 16.46 39.33
C THR A 801 -18.75 17.45 38.45
N ASN A 802 -18.21 18.53 39.05
CA ASN A 802 -17.54 19.57 38.30
C ASN A 802 -16.01 19.43 38.45
N PHE A 803 -15.33 19.26 37.33
CA PHE A 803 -13.87 19.15 37.28
C PHE A 803 -13.31 19.56 35.94
N THR A 804 -12.02 19.94 35.95
CA THR A 804 -11.21 20.12 34.76
C THR A 804 -10.23 18.95 34.64
N ARG A 805 -9.88 18.60 33.40
CA ARG A 805 -8.87 17.57 33.07
C ARG A 805 -7.92 18.14 32.04
N LEU A 806 -6.62 18.10 32.32
CA LEU A 806 -5.58 18.34 31.33
C LEU A 806 -4.75 17.07 31.20
N LEU A 807 -4.49 16.64 29.98
CA LEU A 807 -3.59 15.53 29.69
C LEU A 807 -2.66 15.92 28.55
N VAL A 808 -1.35 15.94 28.81
CA VAL A 808 -0.32 16.28 27.84
C VAL A 808 0.58 15.05 27.64
N ARG A 809 0.80 14.71 26.38
CA ARG A 809 1.77 13.68 25.98
C ARG A 809 2.75 14.30 25.00
N ASN A 810 4.04 14.09 25.28
CA ASN A 810 5.12 14.38 24.36
C ASN A 810 5.91 13.10 24.11
N SER A 811 6.20 12.78 22.86
CA SER A 811 7.10 11.69 22.48
C SER A 811 8.10 12.21 21.46
N THR A 812 9.37 11.93 21.66
CA THR A 812 10.47 12.35 20.80
C THR A 812 11.31 11.15 20.40
N TYR A 813 11.74 11.13 19.15
CA TYR A 813 12.51 10.06 18.55
C TYR A 813 13.76 10.64 17.89
N HIS A 814 14.93 10.20 18.34
CA HIS A 814 16.22 10.63 17.82
C HIS A 814 17.04 9.42 17.38
N ARG A 815 17.50 9.45 16.15
CA ARG A 815 18.42 8.46 15.65
C ARG A 815 19.83 8.80 16.13
N VAL A 816 20.35 8.03 17.09
CA VAL A 816 21.68 8.25 17.69
C VAL A 816 22.77 7.63 16.83
N ALA A 817 22.49 6.49 16.22
CA ALA A 817 23.37 5.81 15.27
C ALA A 817 22.52 5.16 14.15
N LYS A 818 23.17 4.57 13.12
CA LYS A 818 22.48 4.04 11.93
C LYS A 818 21.21 3.22 12.25
N ASP A 819 21.23 2.42 13.35
CA ASP A 819 20.11 1.54 13.73
C ASP A 819 19.78 1.65 15.22
N VAL A 820 20.22 2.72 15.89
CA VAL A 820 19.98 2.95 17.31
C VAL A 820 19.13 4.19 17.47
N ILE A 821 17.99 4.03 18.15
CA ILE A 821 16.98 5.08 18.33
C ILE A 821 16.84 5.36 19.83
N LEU A 822 16.96 6.63 20.20
CA LEU A 822 16.58 7.12 21.52
C LEU A 822 15.14 7.63 21.44
N ALA A 823 14.23 6.92 22.11
CA ALA A 823 12.82 7.31 22.23
C ALA A 823 12.56 7.81 23.64
N ARG A 824 11.92 8.98 23.77
CA ARG A 824 11.49 9.54 25.05
C ARG A 824 10.00 9.80 25.01
N THR A 825 9.33 9.54 26.10
CA THR A 825 7.90 9.84 26.28
C THR A 825 7.70 10.52 27.62
N LEU A 826 6.96 11.61 27.64
CA LEU A 826 6.50 12.28 28.83
C LEU A 826 4.98 12.32 28.82
N LEU A 827 4.37 11.84 29.87
CA LEU A 827 2.94 11.93 30.13
C LEU A 827 2.73 12.75 31.39
N PHE A 828 2.00 13.85 31.26
CA PHE A 828 1.57 14.69 32.37
C PHE A 828 0.06 14.84 32.31
N GLY A 829 -0.60 14.64 33.45
CA GLY A 829 -2.04 14.84 33.56
C GLY A 829 -2.42 15.40 34.89
N VAL A 830 -3.45 16.22 34.91
CA VAL A 830 -4.01 16.80 36.12
C VAL A 830 -5.52 16.91 36.01
N MET A 831 -6.19 16.63 37.11
CA MET A 831 -7.61 16.87 37.32
C MET A 831 -7.80 17.72 38.53
N ASN A 832 -8.57 18.82 38.39
CA ASN A 832 -8.92 19.69 39.50
C ASN A 832 -10.44 19.73 39.60
N ARG A 833 -10.94 19.62 40.85
CA ARG A 833 -12.34 19.85 41.15
C ARG A 833 -12.62 21.34 41.03
N VAL A 834 -13.71 21.69 40.38
CA VAL A 834 -14.15 23.09 40.25
C VAL A 834 -15.34 23.26 41.17
N LEU A 835 -15.20 24.16 42.14
CA LEU A 835 -16.26 24.49 43.10
C LEU A 835 -17.19 25.54 42.48
N VAL A 836 -18.13 25.09 41.65
CA VAL A 836 -19.19 25.92 41.07
C VAL A 836 -20.50 25.21 41.36
N GLY A 837 -21.37 25.83 42.18
CA GLY A 837 -22.64 25.26 42.60
C GLY A 837 -22.54 24.18 43.68
N GLU A 838 -23.67 23.64 44.13
CA GLU A 838 -23.79 22.62 45.19
C GLU A 838 -23.49 21.20 44.72
N THR A 839 -22.37 20.96 44.03
CA THR A 839 -21.98 19.59 43.65
C THR A 839 -21.25 18.90 44.79
N THR A 840 -21.90 17.94 45.40
CA THR A 840 -21.35 17.17 46.54
C THR A 840 -20.52 15.97 46.16
N LYS A 841 -20.60 15.51 44.89
CA LYS A 841 -19.91 14.29 44.44
C LYS A 841 -18.46 14.57 44.07
N ASP A 842 -17.53 13.73 44.56
CA ASP A 842 -16.13 13.73 44.12
C ASP A 842 -15.96 13.12 42.74
N ILE A 843 -14.77 13.29 42.13
CA ILE A 843 -14.41 12.66 40.84
C ILE A 843 -14.52 11.13 40.98
N PRO A 844 -15.38 10.47 40.19
CA PRO A 844 -15.59 9.05 40.30
C PRO A 844 -14.29 8.25 40.04
N LEU A 845 -14.14 7.09 40.70
CA LEU A 845 -12.97 6.25 40.55
C LEU A 845 -12.61 5.94 39.08
N PRO A 846 -13.57 5.56 38.18
CA PRO A 846 -13.24 5.26 36.78
C PRO A 846 -12.75 6.47 35.95
N GLU A 847 -12.91 7.70 36.44
CA GLU A 847 -12.44 8.91 35.76
C GLU A 847 -11.02 9.30 36.19
N ARG A 848 -10.54 8.81 37.34
CA ARG A 848 -9.21 9.13 37.85
C ARG A 848 -8.11 8.54 36.98
N PHE A 849 -6.90 9.09 37.14
CA PHE A 849 -5.74 8.52 36.47
C PHE A 849 -5.30 7.22 37.12
N PHE A 850 -5.07 6.23 36.30
CA PHE A 850 -4.42 4.96 36.63
C PHE A 850 -3.22 4.75 35.70
N ALA A 851 -2.17 4.14 36.23
CA ALA A 851 -0.98 3.80 35.46
C ALA A 851 -0.33 2.50 35.98
N GLY A 852 0.59 1.96 35.20
CA GLY A 852 1.27 0.71 35.41
C GLY A 852 1.17 -0.18 34.17
N GLY A 853 2.04 -1.18 34.09
CA GLY A 853 2.09 -2.11 32.98
C GLY A 853 2.99 -1.66 31.82
N ALA A 854 3.04 -2.50 30.80
CA ALA A 854 3.90 -2.34 29.62
C ALA A 854 3.68 -1.02 28.84
N ALA A 855 2.50 -0.45 28.94
CA ALA A 855 2.10 0.73 28.15
C ALA A 855 2.40 2.08 28.82
N SER A 856 2.69 2.07 30.15
CA SER A 856 2.88 3.32 30.90
C SER A 856 4.12 3.29 31.80
N HIS A 857 4.13 2.47 32.85
CA HIS A 857 5.24 2.41 33.81
C HIS A 857 5.51 0.97 34.24
N ARG A 858 6.63 0.43 33.83
CA ARG A 858 6.94 -1.01 33.92
C ARG A 858 7.40 -1.45 35.31
N ALA A 859 7.60 -0.53 36.28
CA ALA A 859 7.76 -0.90 37.69
C ALA A 859 6.52 -1.55 38.30
N PHE A 860 5.37 -1.36 37.65
CA PHE A 860 4.08 -1.79 38.20
C PHE A 860 3.41 -2.80 37.24
N SER A 861 2.60 -3.67 37.81
CA SER A 861 1.58 -4.36 37.04
C SER A 861 0.51 -3.36 36.55
N ASP A 862 -0.38 -3.78 35.63
CA ASP A 862 -1.41 -2.92 35.05
C ASP A 862 -2.22 -2.19 36.12
N ASN A 863 -2.34 -0.86 35.99
CA ASN A 863 -3.14 0.02 36.85
C ASN A 863 -2.78 -0.02 38.36
N GLN A 864 -1.54 -0.35 38.72
CA GLN A 864 -1.12 -0.52 40.11
C GLN A 864 -0.33 0.67 40.69
N ALA A 865 -0.04 1.69 39.89
CA ALA A 865 0.67 2.88 40.37
C ALA A 865 -0.23 3.80 41.19
N GLY A 866 0.33 4.50 42.14
CA GLY A 866 -0.28 5.60 42.84
C GLY A 866 -0.96 5.28 44.18
N PRO A 867 -1.85 6.16 44.64
CA PRO A 867 -2.50 6.08 45.95
C PRO A 867 -3.31 4.81 46.13
N ARG A 868 -3.29 4.26 47.33
CA ARG A 868 -3.94 3.03 47.72
C ARG A 868 -4.90 3.23 48.87
N ASP A 869 -5.89 2.37 48.92
CA ASP A 869 -6.76 2.28 50.11
C ASP A 869 -5.97 1.87 51.32
N SER A 870 -6.10 2.62 52.42
CA SER A 870 -5.30 2.45 53.65
C SER A 870 -5.63 1.17 54.41
N VAL A 871 -6.74 0.50 54.09
CA VAL A 871 -7.20 -0.72 54.76
C VAL A 871 -6.87 -1.93 53.92
N THR A 872 -7.24 -1.89 52.63
CA THR A 872 -7.15 -3.08 51.74
C THR A 872 -5.89 -3.09 50.86
N GLY A 873 -5.26 -1.93 50.66
CA GLY A 873 -4.07 -1.80 49.81
C GLY A 873 -4.35 -1.77 48.32
N PHE A 874 -5.59 -1.77 47.86
CA PHE A 874 -5.94 -1.68 46.44
C PHE A 874 -5.79 -0.26 45.89
N PRO A 875 -5.40 -0.07 44.58
CA PRO A 875 -5.16 1.24 44.01
C PRO A 875 -6.47 2.02 43.85
N LEU A 876 -6.46 3.29 44.26
CA LEU A 876 -7.59 4.23 44.17
C LEU A 876 -7.51 5.16 42.93
N GLY A 877 -6.39 5.09 42.17
CA GLY A 877 -6.07 6.08 41.17
C GLY A 877 -5.80 7.46 41.79
N GLY A 878 -5.44 8.42 40.98
CA GLY A 878 -5.11 9.80 41.47
C GLY A 878 -5.66 10.87 40.52
N LYS A 879 -5.55 12.11 41.02
CA LYS A 879 -5.95 13.30 40.28
C LYS A 879 -4.78 13.94 39.50
N ALA A 880 -3.55 13.44 39.69
CA ALA A 880 -2.42 13.85 38.88
C ALA A 880 -1.58 12.62 38.43
N VAL A 881 -0.91 12.73 37.32
CA VAL A 881 0.00 11.71 36.79
C VAL A 881 1.19 12.39 36.14
N LEU A 882 2.38 11.90 36.45
CA LEU A 882 3.62 12.29 35.79
C LEU A 882 4.44 11.03 35.54
N ILE A 883 4.66 10.70 34.25
CA ILE A 883 5.43 9.53 33.85
C ILE A 883 6.37 9.94 32.71
N SER A 884 7.64 9.58 32.88
CA SER A 884 8.68 9.73 31.89
C SER A 884 9.22 8.34 31.53
N GLY A 885 9.23 8.01 30.27
CA GLY A 885 9.85 6.80 29.74
C GLY A 885 10.99 7.16 28.78
N THR A 886 12.14 6.51 28.93
CA THR A 886 13.26 6.64 28.01
C THR A 886 13.65 5.25 27.53
N GLU A 887 13.73 5.05 26.24
CA GLU A 887 14.08 3.77 25.61
C GLU A 887 15.22 3.96 24.63
N LEU A 888 16.25 3.13 24.74
CA LEU A 888 17.28 2.95 23.72
C LEU A 888 16.94 1.68 22.95
N ARG A 889 16.51 1.85 21.71
CA ARG A 889 16.11 0.77 20.81
C ARG A 889 17.24 0.43 19.87
N PHE A 890 17.55 -0.85 19.71
CA PHE A 890 18.64 -1.31 18.86
C PHE A 890 18.34 -2.71 18.31
N PRO A 891 18.89 -3.08 17.13
CA PRO A 891 18.73 -4.42 16.59
C PRO A 891 19.56 -5.44 17.40
N LEU A 892 18.98 -6.63 17.63
CA LEU A 892 19.69 -7.76 18.27
C LEU A 892 20.07 -8.84 17.25
N ILE A 893 19.09 -9.28 16.45
CA ILE A 893 19.30 -10.33 15.43
C ILE A 893 18.60 -9.89 14.14
N GLY A 894 19.41 -9.47 13.18
CA GLY A 894 18.88 -8.96 11.92
C GLY A 894 17.85 -7.84 12.13
N ASP A 895 16.84 -7.78 11.26
CA ASP A 895 15.75 -6.79 11.35
C ASP A 895 14.48 -7.33 12.04
N LEU A 896 14.49 -8.61 12.43
CA LEU A 896 13.34 -9.30 13.02
C LEU A 896 13.27 -9.14 14.53
N ILE A 897 14.44 -9.15 15.19
CA ILE A 897 14.51 -9.10 16.66
C ILE A 897 15.26 -7.84 17.08
N GLY A 898 14.54 -6.94 17.76
CA GLY A 898 15.10 -5.75 18.39
C GLY A 898 15.24 -5.89 19.90
N GLY A 899 16.23 -5.21 20.45
CA GLY A 899 16.43 -5.02 21.87
C GLY A 899 16.03 -3.63 22.30
N VAL A 900 15.59 -3.49 23.54
CA VAL A 900 15.25 -2.22 24.15
C VAL A 900 15.84 -2.17 25.57
N LEU A 901 16.67 -1.20 25.85
CA LEU A 901 17.01 -0.83 27.20
C LEU A 901 16.12 0.35 27.58
N PHE A 902 15.53 0.30 28.77
CA PHE A 902 14.61 1.34 29.17
C PHE A 902 14.79 1.77 30.64
N HIS A 903 14.37 3.01 30.85
CA HIS A 903 14.19 3.61 32.17
C HIS A 903 12.82 4.30 32.19
N ASP A 904 11.97 3.88 33.13
CA ASP A 904 10.70 4.57 33.41
C ASP A 904 10.80 5.23 34.80
N ALA A 905 10.28 6.45 34.89
CA ALA A 905 10.22 7.22 36.12
C ALA A 905 8.88 7.95 36.23
N GLY A 906 8.27 7.91 37.39
CA GLY A 906 7.00 8.63 37.60
C GLY A 906 6.07 7.91 38.57
N ASN A 907 4.89 8.45 38.69
CA ASN A 907 3.80 7.88 39.49
C ASN A 907 2.46 8.50 39.13
N VAL A 908 1.41 7.96 39.71
CA VAL A 908 0.11 8.62 39.86
C VAL A 908 0.08 9.23 41.25
N TYR A 909 -0.38 10.46 41.37
CA TYR A 909 -0.39 11.23 42.61
C TYR A 909 -1.82 11.54 43.03
N SER A 910 -2.04 11.67 44.34
CA SER A 910 -3.35 11.97 44.91
C SER A 910 -3.92 13.29 44.38
N GLU A 911 -3.10 14.32 44.28
CA GLU A 911 -3.42 15.68 43.81
C GLU A 911 -2.19 16.33 43.15
N ILE A 912 -2.40 17.44 42.44
CA ILE A 912 -1.34 18.13 41.73
C ILE A 912 -0.25 18.68 42.67
N ASN A 913 -0.67 19.21 43.82
CA ASN A 913 0.26 19.72 44.86
C ASN A 913 1.09 18.64 45.54
N LYS A 914 0.77 17.37 45.31
CA LYS A 914 1.47 16.20 45.80
C LYS A 914 2.45 15.61 44.78
N VAL A 915 2.53 16.15 43.60
CA VAL A 915 3.52 15.74 42.60
C VAL A 915 4.91 16.03 43.13
N SER A 916 5.72 14.99 43.19
CA SER A 916 7.05 15.03 43.82
C SER A 916 8.04 14.20 42.99
N LEU A 917 9.24 14.73 42.84
CA LEU A 917 10.38 14.05 42.23
C LEU A 917 11.24 13.25 43.25
N ARG A 918 10.78 13.16 44.49
CA ARG A 918 11.43 12.45 45.58
C ARG A 918 11.56 10.97 45.26
N TYR A 919 12.74 10.40 45.50
CA TYR A 919 13.03 9.00 45.24
C TYR A 919 12.60 8.06 46.39
N HIS A 920 12.64 8.50 47.64
CA HIS A 920 12.36 7.66 48.81
C HIS A 920 10.92 7.79 49.29
N GLN A 921 10.31 6.65 49.59
CA GLN A 921 9.03 6.54 50.28
C GLN A 921 9.23 6.91 51.77
N LYS A 922 8.37 7.76 52.34
CA LYS A 922 8.47 8.17 53.74
C LYS A 922 7.92 7.11 54.69
N ASN A 923 6.79 6.52 54.38
CA ASN A 923 6.09 5.47 55.15
C ASN A 923 5.18 4.65 54.25
N ASN A 924 4.54 3.62 54.80
CA ASN A 924 3.69 2.67 54.02
C ASN A 924 2.38 3.29 53.51
N SER A 925 2.05 4.53 53.85
CA SER A 925 0.89 5.28 53.36
C SER A 925 1.30 6.40 52.39
N ASP A 926 2.60 6.57 52.15
CA ASP A 926 3.14 7.59 51.27
C ASP A 926 3.29 7.04 49.84
N PHE A 927 2.47 7.52 48.93
CA PHE A 927 2.53 7.19 47.48
C PHE A 927 2.91 8.40 46.64
N ASP A 928 3.12 9.56 47.24
CA ASP A 928 3.42 10.84 46.60
C ASP A 928 4.96 10.99 46.40
N TYR A 929 5.58 10.03 45.71
CA TYR A 929 7.02 10.04 45.38
C TYR A 929 7.22 9.41 44.00
N MET A 930 8.37 9.66 43.38
CA MET A 930 8.67 9.16 42.04
C MET A 930 9.22 7.73 42.10
N VAL A 931 8.58 6.81 41.47
CA VAL A 931 9.04 5.43 41.34
C VAL A 931 9.87 5.27 40.07
N HIS A 932 10.98 4.55 40.17
CA HIS A 932 11.90 4.33 39.07
C HIS A 932 12.00 2.84 38.73
N SER A 933 12.09 2.53 37.45
CA SER A 933 12.45 1.21 36.97
C SER A 933 13.44 1.26 35.82
N ILE A 934 14.30 0.25 35.78
CA ILE A 934 15.21 0.00 34.69
C ILE A 934 14.92 -1.41 34.14
N GLY A 935 15.16 -1.64 32.88
CA GLY A 935 14.92 -2.97 32.35
C GLY A 935 15.40 -3.16 30.93
N PHE A 936 15.20 -4.38 30.48
CA PHE A 936 15.52 -4.84 29.13
C PHE A 936 14.28 -5.45 28.49
N GLY A 937 14.09 -5.20 27.22
CA GLY A 937 12.98 -5.74 26.44
C GLY A 937 13.42 -6.33 25.09
N ILE A 938 12.68 -7.33 24.64
CA ILE A 938 12.81 -7.92 23.31
C ILE A 938 11.56 -7.58 22.50
N ARG A 939 11.77 -7.23 21.25
CA ARG A 939 10.74 -6.91 20.25
C ARG A 939 10.91 -7.83 19.06
N TYR A 940 9.96 -8.70 18.83
CA TYR A 940 9.95 -9.62 17.69
C TYR A 940 8.86 -9.22 16.69
N LYS A 941 9.25 -8.91 15.46
CA LYS A 941 8.31 -8.56 14.40
C LYS A 941 7.66 -9.82 13.85
N THR A 942 6.33 -9.90 13.92
CA THR A 942 5.56 -11.00 13.33
C THR A 942 4.54 -10.46 12.33
N PRO A 943 4.05 -11.27 11.38
CA PRO A 943 3.00 -10.86 10.46
C PRO A 943 1.69 -10.44 11.14
N VAL A 944 1.45 -10.93 12.37
CA VAL A 944 0.23 -10.64 13.16
C VAL A 944 0.42 -9.40 14.05
N GLY A 945 1.63 -8.83 14.10
CA GLY A 945 2.01 -7.70 14.94
C GLY A 945 3.22 -8.01 15.81
N PRO A 946 3.82 -6.99 16.45
CA PRO A 946 5.02 -7.19 17.25
C PRO A 946 4.71 -7.96 18.55
N VAL A 947 5.55 -8.92 18.86
CA VAL A 947 5.62 -9.54 20.19
C VAL A 947 6.58 -8.74 21.04
N ARG A 948 6.16 -8.34 22.23
CA ARG A 948 6.96 -7.58 23.20
C ARG A 948 7.10 -8.38 24.48
N VAL A 949 8.33 -8.50 24.93
CA VAL A 949 8.67 -9.11 26.22
C VAL A 949 9.57 -8.13 26.96
N ASP A 950 9.13 -7.63 28.11
CA ASP A 950 9.89 -6.71 28.94
C ASP A 950 10.11 -7.30 30.33
N LEU A 951 11.35 -7.25 30.79
CA LEU A 951 11.75 -7.53 32.17
C LEU A 951 12.23 -6.24 32.81
N SER A 952 11.58 -5.83 33.88
CA SER A 952 11.89 -4.58 34.58
C SER A 952 12.22 -4.84 36.03
N TYR A 953 13.08 -3.99 36.58
CA TYR A 953 13.44 -3.93 38.00
C TYR A 953 13.08 -2.56 38.55
N GLY A 954 12.10 -2.53 39.48
CA GLY A 954 11.74 -1.34 40.23
C GLY A 954 12.73 -1.09 41.34
N THR A 955 13.48 0.01 41.25
CA THR A 955 14.59 0.30 42.20
C THR A 955 14.09 0.74 43.57
N ASN A 956 12.92 1.36 43.62
CA ASN A 956 12.28 1.89 44.83
C ASN A 956 10.80 1.53 44.91
N ALA A 957 10.48 0.26 44.64
CA ALA A 957 9.13 -0.29 44.64
C ALA A 957 8.33 -0.01 45.92
N PRO A 958 7.07 0.46 45.82
CA PRO A 958 6.27 0.85 47.00
C PRO A 958 6.00 -0.28 47.97
N ARG A 959 6.05 0.09 49.29
CA ARG A 959 5.52 -0.72 50.38
C ARG A 959 4.20 -0.13 50.83
N PHE A 960 3.29 -0.97 51.28
CA PHE A 960 1.97 -0.54 51.72
C PHE A 960 1.34 -1.54 52.67
N VAL A 961 0.32 -1.09 53.36
CA VAL A 961 -0.51 -1.95 54.23
C VAL A 961 -1.61 -2.53 53.36
N GLY A 962 -1.71 -3.83 53.36
CA GLY A 962 -2.79 -4.59 52.70
C GLY A 962 -3.58 -5.43 53.71
N PHE A 963 -4.55 -6.16 53.20
CA PHE A 963 -5.40 -7.03 54.00
C PHE A 963 -5.32 -8.47 53.50
N ARG A 964 -5.14 -9.41 54.41
CA ARG A 964 -5.19 -10.85 54.12
C ARG A 964 -6.51 -11.40 54.62
N GLY A 965 -7.39 -11.79 53.68
CA GLY A 965 -8.70 -12.28 53.99
C GLY A 965 -9.70 -11.96 52.88
N THR A 966 -10.95 -12.23 53.19
CA THR A 966 -12.10 -11.92 52.31
C THR A 966 -12.74 -10.58 52.72
N ARG A 967 -13.68 -10.10 51.92
CA ARG A 967 -14.46 -8.89 52.21
C ARG A 967 -15.36 -9.10 53.44
N ASP A 968 -15.90 -10.27 53.59
CA ASP A 968 -16.77 -10.60 54.73
C ASP A 968 -15.98 -10.63 56.01
N GLU A 969 -14.79 -11.21 55.99
CA GLU A 969 -13.87 -11.17 57.13
C GLU A 969 -13.46 -9.69 57.50
N LEU A 970 -13.29 -8.82 56.51
CA LEU A 970 -13.05 -7.42 56.79
C LEU A 970 -14.24 -6.72 57.47
N LEU A 971 -15.50 -7.11 57.09
CA LEU A 971 -16.73 -6.55 57.64
C LEU A 971 -17.03 -7.04 59.05
N PHE A 972 -16.72 -8.31 59.33
CA PHE A 972 -17.02 -8.96 60.63
C PHE A 972 -15.83 -9.02 61.58
N GLY A 973 -14.75 -8.31 61.28
CA GLY A 973 -13.60 -8.21 62.19
C GLY A 973 -12.60 -9.35 62.10
N GLY A 974 -12.74 -10.26 61.12
CA GLY A 974 -11.74 -11.30 60.77
C GLY A 974 -10.64 -10.80 59.84
N GLY A 975 -9.65 -11.67 59.60
CA GLY A 975 -8.53 -11.39 58.71
C GLY A 975 -7.45 -10.52 59.39
N GLN A 976 -6.38 -10.20 58.64
CA GLN A 976 -5.20 -9.52 59.21
C GLN A 976 -4.71 -8.40 58.28
N ARG A 977 -4.34 -7.26 58.87
CA ARG A 977 -3.55 -6.26 58.15
C ARG A 977 -2.11 -6.71 58.08
N ILE A 978 -1.53 -6.69 56.90
CA ILE A 978 -0.17 -7.12 56.65
C ILE A 978 0.58 -6.08 55.81
N GLU A 979 1.87 -5.90 56.11
CA GLU A 979 2.72 -5.14 55.19
C GLU A 979 2.95 -5.93 53.91
N GLN A 980 2.82 -5.25 52.80
CA GLN A 980 3.03 -5.77 51.47
C GLN A 980 3.98 -4.87 50.69
N LYS A 981 4.61 -5.41 49.67
CA LYS A 981 5.49 -4.67 48.76
C LYS A 981 5.15 -5.05 47.35
N ILE A 982 5.18 -4.09 46.43
CA ILE A 982 5.15 -4.41 45.00
C ILE A 982 6.43 -5.17 44.67
N ASN A 983 6.28 -6.27 43.92
CA ASN A 983 7.43 -7.04 43.48
C ASN A 983 8.36 -6.14 42.68
N SER A 984 9.64 -6.06 43.06
CA SER A 984 10.62 -5.26 42.32
C SER A 984 10.87 -5.80 40.92
N PHE A 985 10.75 -7.09 40.66
CA PHE A 985 10.81 -7.67 39.32
C PHE A 985 9.42 -7.78 38.72
N GLN A 986 9.26 -7.18 37.57
CA GLN A 986 8.03 -7.25 36.78
C GLN A 986 8.31 -7.83 35.40
N PHE A 987 7.46 -8.72 34.95
CA PHE A 987 7.46 -9.31 33.62
C PHE A 987 6.24 -8.84 32.86
N HIS A 988 6.46 -8.29 31.67
CA HIS A 988 5.39 -7.82 30.81
C HIS A 988 5.47 -8.53 29.46
N PHE A 989 4.35 -9.04 29.01
CA PHE A 989 4.20 -9.68 27.70
C PHE A 989 3.02 -9.04 26.97
N SER A 990 3.23 -8.70 25.72
CA SER A 990 2.14 -8.29 24.85
C SER A 990 2.32 -8.81 23.42
N LEU A 991 1.24 -9.20 22.79
CA LEU A 991 1.16 -9.65 21.40
C LEU A 991 0.25 -8.70 20.62
N GLY A 992 0.73 -8.20 19.48
CA GLY A 992 0.01 -7.27 18.63
C GLY A 992 0.23 -5.81 19.01
N GLN A 993 -0.48 -4.92 18.36
CA GLN A 993 -0.47 -3.50 18.70
C GLN A 993 -1.28 -3.27 19.97
N THR A 994 -0.65 -2.74 20.98
CA THR A 994 -1.37 -2.15 22.12
C THR A 994 -1.90 -0.78 21.67
N PHE A 995 -3.20 -0.70 21.42
CA PHE A 995 -3.90 0.55 21.16
C PHE A 995 -4.21 1.27 22.48
#